data_cff89a71e8c1f6914aabf744f0166d1f
#
_entry.id   cff89a71e8c1f6914aabf744f0166d1f
#
_cell.length_a   1.000
_cell.length_b   1.000
_cell.length_c   1.000
_cell.angle_alpha   90.00
_cell.angle_beta   90.00
_cell.angle_gamma   90.00
#
_symmetry.space_group_name_H-M   'P 1'
#
loop_
_entity.id
_entity.type
_entity.pdbx_description
1 polymer ?
#
loop_
_entity_poly.entity_id
_entity_poly.type
_entity_poly.pdbx_seq_one_letter_code
_entity_poly.pdbx_strand_id
1 'polypeptide(L)'
;MRVWPGSPRPLGATWDGEGVNFALFSAHASSVELCIFERPEDCTPLATIAMPPATDRIWHCYLPDTRPGVLYGYRVDGPWAPEDGHRFNPAKLLLDPYAKAVSGSIRWSDELFGYTIGHPDADLARDARDSARDMPKCVVVDPAFTWGDDAAPRTPWSRTIIYETHVRGMTISHPGVPEHVRGTYLGLSSDAVIDHLLALGVTAVELMPVHQYVPERALVDRAMTDYWGYNSIGFFAPHVGYATAGRGEQVSEFKSMVKTLHRAGLEVILDVVYNHTAEGSNLGPTLSLRGVDNSVYYRLDPNNARVGLDFTGTGNSLNIVHPRSMALIMDSLRYWVTDMHVDGFRFDLAPVLIRGLDGGRPSNFFEVIEQDPVLSQVKLIAEPWDLGPDGYQLGHFPPGWAEWNGAFRDCVRRFWRGDPGQVPELASRLTASSDIYAPSGRRTYASVNFVTCHDGFTLDDLVTYEERHNEANGEDNRDGALENWSRNWGTEGPTESVRIRNLRERMKRNLLATLFFSQGVRMLLGGDELGRSQRGNNNAYCQDNPISWFDWEIGDAGVDLMAFTRRLIAIVKTNPVLRRRDFLTGTPKGPGDAKDVTWVRPDSSEMTEEDWRDPESRAVGMLLLGDAADEVDERGRRMRGETLLLLLNGGTRSLSYSLPHVEEPGVWEELLNTATPRAHPVRRRVVNLASHSLLLLCHTRHLGP
;
A
#
# COMPACT_ATOMS: atom_id res chain seq x y z
N MET A 1 5.35 44.25 6.29
CA MET A 1 4.56 43.19 7.00
C MET A 1 4.90 43.25 8.46
N ARG A 2 3.90 43.23 9.36
CA ARG A 2 4.14 43.25 10.83
C ARG A 2 4.61 41.86 11.24
N VAL A 3 5.61 41.81 12.14
CA VAL A 3 6.16 40.54 12.67
C VAL A 3 6.07 40.62 14.20
N TRP A 4 5.44 39.61 14.80
CA TRP A 4 5.33 39.48 16.25
C TRP A 4 6.11 38.26 16.73
N PRO A 5 6.46 38.16 18.01
CA PRO A 5 6.96 36.92 18.57
C PRO A 5 5.92 35.81 18.34
N GLY A 6 6.38 34.70 17.79
CA GLY A 6 5.55 33.53 17.57
C GLY A 6 5.63 32.52 18.74
N SER A 7 5.00 31.39 18.55
CA SER A 7 5.08 30.20 19.42
C SER A 7 5.99 29.14 18.78
N PRO A 8 6.83 28.43 19.54
CA PRO A 8 7.64 27.34 19.01
C PRO A 8 6.79 26.08 18.65
N ARG A 9 5.50 26.10 18.96
CA ARG A 9 4.59 24.99 18.66
C ARG A 9 3.19 25.49 18.31
N PRO A 10 2.45 24.75 17.45
CA PRO A 10 2.91 23.57 16.68
C PRO A 10 3.94 23.95 15.61
N LEU A 11 4.70 22.98 15.10
CA LEU A 11 5.60 23.18 13.96
C LEU A 11 4.81 23.37 12.66
N GLY A 12 5.43 24.06 11.69
CA GLY A 12 4.81 24.43 10.42
C GLY A 12 4.09 25.78 10.48
N ALA A 13 3.27 26.05 9.46
CA ALA A 13 2.43 27.25 9.39
C ALA A 13 1.04 26.94 9.97
N THR A 14 0.64 27.69 11.01
CA THR A 14 -0.63 27.50 11.72
C THR A 14 -1.47 28.78 11.70
N TRP A 15 -2.61 28.72 11.03
CA TRP A 15 -3.64 29.77 11.02
C TRP A 15 -4.52 29.64 12.28
N ASP A 16 -4.74 30.74 13.00
CA ASP A 16 -5.51 30.81 14.25
C ASP A 16 -6.81 31.63 14.16
N GLY A 17 -7.13 32.10 12.96
CA GLY A 17 -8.29 33.00 12.72
C GLY A 17 -7.91 34.47 12.61
N GLU A 18 -6.78 34.91 13.13
CA GLU A 18 -6.31 36.29 13.13
C GLU A 18 -5.00 36.49 12.35
N GLY A 19 -4.11 35.48 12.39
CA GLY A 19 -2.83 35.50 11.73
C GLY A 19 -2.20 34.11 11.63
N VAL A 20 -0.94 34.05 11.25
CA VAL A 20 -0.25 32.76 11.04
C VAL A 20 1.02 32.69 11.89
N ASN A 21 1.09 31.64 12.70
CA ASN A 21 2.32 31.26 13.38
C ASN A 21 3.16 30.35 12.47
N PHE A 22 4.41 30.70 12.25
CA PHE A 22 5.40 29.90 11.52
C PHE A 22 6.44 29.37 12.50
N ALA A 23 6.70 28.08 12.48
CA ALA A 23 7.66 27.44 13.38
C ALA A 23 8.44 26.33 12.65
N LEU A 24 9.77 26.44 12.59
CA LEU A 24 10.68 25.51 11.94
C LEU A 24 11.75 25.03 12.92
N PHE A 25 11.91 23.71 13.04
CA PHE A 25 13.01 23.13 13.80
C PHE A 25 14.26 23.02 12.95
N SER A 26 15.39 23.58 13.44
CA SER A 26 16.73 23.32 12.92
C SER A 26 17.73 23.49 14.04
N ALA A 27 18.48 22.42 14.34
CA ALA A 27 19.40 22.39 15.48
C ALA A 27 20.71 23.13 15.22
N HIS A 28 21.15 23.15 13.95
CA HIS A 28 22.48 23.63 13.57
C HIS A 28 22.42 24.88 12.69
N ALA A 29 21.21 25.40 12.41
CA ALA A 29 21.06 26.64 11.69
C ALA A 29 21.63 27.84 12.49
N SER A 30 22.30 28.73 11.82
CA SER A 30 22.77 30.05 12.33
C SER A 30 21.73 31.17 12.10
N SER A 31 20.92 31.05 11.06
CA SER A 31 19.79 31.93 10.77
C SER A 31 18.75 31.23 9.89
N VAL A 32 17.49 31.69 10.01
CA VAL A 32 16.38 31.26 9.17
C VAL A 32 15.64 32.47 8.65
N GLU A 33 15.33 32.46 7.37
CA GLU A 33 14.49 33.43 6.71
C GLU A 33 13.20 32.77 6.22
N LEU A 34 12.08 33.36 6.58
CA LEU A 34 10.78 33.06 6.01
C LEU A 34 10.55 33.92 4.77
N CYS A 35 10.37 33.29 3.62
CA CYS A 35 10.12 33.93 2.34
C CYS A 35 8.64 33.81 1.98
N ILE A 36 7.98 34.92 1.68
CA ILE A 36 6.56 35.01 1.27
C ILE A 36 6.51 35.27 -0.22
N PHE A 37 5.63 34.57 -0.93
CA PHE A 37 5.46 34.68 -2.39
C PHE A 37 4.02 34.99 -2.76
N GLU A 38 3.81 35.59 -3.94
CA GLU A 38 2.49 35.85 -4.49
C GLU A 38 2.04 34.68 -5.39
N ARG A 39 2.96 34.17 -6.23
CA ARG A 39 2.70 33.09 -7.17
C ARG A 39 3.73 31.96 -7.03
N PRO A 40 3.35 30.71 -7.38
CA PRO A 40 4.26 29.56 -7.26
C PRO A 40 5.54 29.70 -8.11
N GLU A 41 5.43 30.36 -9.27
CA GLU A 41 6.53 30.55 -10.21
C GLU A 41 7.46 31.75 -9.90
N ASP A 42 7.15 32.53 -8.86
CA ASP A 42 7.95 33.70 -8.50
C ASP A 42 9.38 33.30 -8.05
N CYS A 43 10.37 33.96 -8.62
CA CYS A 43 11.76 33.79 -8.25
C CYS A 43 12.22 34.72 -7.12
N THR A 44 11.50 35.83 -6.91
CA THR A 44 11.79 36.78 -5.86
C THR A 44 10.65 36.83 -4.87
N PRO A 45 10.91 36.65 -3.56
CA PRO A 45 9.87 36.75 -2.56
C PRO A 45 9.32 38.18 -2.49
N LEU A 46 8.00 38.30 -2.24
CA LEU A 46 7.30 39.53 -1.93
C LEU A 46 7.83 40.15 -0.62
N ALA A 47 8.19 39.31 0.33
CA ALA A 47 8.80 39.67 1.60
C ALA A 47 9.74 38.57 2.10
N THR A 48 10.86 38.97 2.67
CA THR A 48 11.80 38.11 3.39
C THR A 48 11.82 38.55 4.85
N ILE A 49 11.59 37.65 5.78
CA ILE A 49 11.47 37.90 7.21
C ILE A 49 12.55 37.09 7.93
N ALA A 50 13.54 37.78 8.50
CA ALA A 50 14.48 37.13 9.39
C ALA A 50 13.75 36.66 10.65
N MET A 51 13.76 35.38 10.89
CA MET A 51 13.08 34.79 12.07
C MET A 51 13.90 35.10 13.34
N PRO A 52 13.24 35.42 14.46
CA PRO A 52 13.93 35.64 15.74
C PRO A 52 14.78 34.45 16.16
N PRO A 53 15.77 34.64 17.06
CA PRO A 53 16.55 33.53 17.60
C PRO A 53 15.68 32.40 18.16
N ALA A 54 16.11 31.18 17.93
CA ALA A 54 15.35 29.98 18.25
C ALA A 54 15.09 29.77 19.75
N THR A 55 13.91 29.28 20.09
CA THR A 55 13.60 28.70 21.38
C THR A 55 13.72 27.16 21.26
N ASP A 56 14.60 26.55 22.02
CA ASP A 56 14.86 25.09 21.94
C ASP A 56 15.15 24.59 20.52
N ARG A 57 15.93 25.39 19.74
CA ARG A 57 16.28 25.13 18.35
C ARG A 57 15.07 25.18 17.37
N ILE A 58 13.97 25.79 17.79
CA ILE A 58 12.81 26.06 16.94
C ILE A 58 12.77 27.57 16.64
N TRP A 59 12.89 27.91 15.35
CA TRP A 59 12.77 29.26 14.83
C TRP A 59 11.30 29.57 14.62
N HIS A 60 10.81 30.69 15.15
CA HIS A 60 9.37 31.01 15.06
C HIS A 60 9.08 32.49 15.02
N CYS A 61 8.02 32.83 14.29
CA CYS A 61 7.45 34.18 14.24
C CYS A 61 5.94 34.11 13.98
N TYR A 62 5.25 35.19 14.29
CA TYR A 62 3.83 35.34 14.03
C TYR A 62 3.57 36.52 13.09
N LEU A 63 2.76 36.29 12.06
CA LEU A 63 2.39 37.30 11.05
C LEU A 63 0.90 37.60 11.15
N PRO A 64 0.49 38.71 11.83
CA PRO A 64 -0.92 39.01 12.11
C PRO A 64 -1.73 39.39 10.87
N ASP A 65 -1.07 39.76 9.77
CA ASP A 65 -1.74 40.19 8.54
C ASP A 65 -1.79 39.08 7.48
N THR A 66 -1.31 37.87 7.82
CA THR A 66 -1.25 36.72 6.90
C THR A 66 -2.51 35.88 7.02
N ARG A 67 -3.00 35.34 5.90
CA ARG A 67 -4.21 34.53 5.80
C ARG A 67 -3.96 33.22 5.04
N PRO A 68 -4.86 32.24 5.11
CA PRO A 68 -4.82 31.06 4.25
C PRO A 68 -4.71 31.42 2.76
N GLY A 69 -4.00 30.56 2.00
CA GLY A 69 -3.68 30.76 0.60
C GLY A 69 -2.38 31.54 0.35
N VAL A 70 -1.73 32.08 1.37
CA VAL A 70 -0.41 32.69 1.26
C VAL A 70 0.63 31.61 0.98
N LEU A 71 1.54 31.91 0.01
CA LEU A 71 2.62 31.03 -0.40
C LEU A 71 3.89 31.38 0.37
N TYR A 72 4.63 30.35 0.82
CA TYR A 72 5.86 30.56 1.60
C TYR A 72 6.88 29.45 1.37
N GLY A 73 8.10 29.71 1.84
CA GLY A 73 9.18 28.74 1.97
C GLY A 73 10.25 29.28 2.90
N TYR A 74 11.28 28.48 3.16
CA TYR A 74 12.36 28.89 4.06
C TYR A 74 13.71 28.95 3.33
N ARG A 75 14.59 29.83 3.82
CA ARG A 75 16.02 29.82 3.55
C ARG A 75 16.73 29.63 4.88
N VAL A 76 17.62 28.66 4.95
CA VAL A 76 18.28 28.28 6.19
C VAL A 76 19.80 28.40 5.97
N ASP A 77 20.47 29.18 6.79
CA ASP A 77 21.92 29.29 6.82
C ASP A 77 22.52 28.55 8.01
N GLY A 78 23.74 28.07 7.84
CA GLY A 78 24.45 27.26 8.83
C GLY A 78 25.76 26.74 8.22
N PRO A 79 26.41 25.76 8.89
CA PRO A 79 27.65 25.20 8.37
C PRO A 79 27.47 24.52 7.00
N TRP A 80 28.32 24.90 6.05
CA TRP A 80 28.57 24.13 4.84
C TRP A 80 29.78 23.24 5.06
N ALA A 81 29.57 22.07 5.61
CA ALA A 81 30.58 21.08 5.95
C ALA A 81 30.04 19.67 5.61
N PRO A 82 29.95 19.32 4.30
CA PRO A 82 29.38 18.03 3.87
C PRO A 82 30.11 16.83 4.47
N GLU A 83 31.42 16.95 4.75
CA GLU A 83 32.24 15.91 5.38
C GLU A 83 31.80 15.61 6.82
N ASP A 84 31.20 16.59 7.51
CA ASP A 84 30.58 16.47 8.84
C ASP A 84 29.06 16.26 8.78
N GLY A 85 28.49 16.09 7.58
CA GLY A 85 27.06 15.89 7.37
C GLY A 85 26.22 17.18 7.32
N HIS A 86 26.83 18.37 7.33
CA HIS A 86 26.12 19.65 7.30
C HIS A 86 26.06 20.23 5.88
N ARG A 87 24.85 20.57 5.41
CA ARG A 87 24.59 20.97 4.02
C ARG A 87 23.72 22.23 3.90
N PHE A 88 23.87 23.17 4.84
CA PHE A 88 23.13 24.44 4.83
C PHE A 88 23.50 25.32 3.66
N ASN A 89 22.49 25.83 2.94
CA ASN A 89 22.72 26.75 1.84
C ASN A 89 21.57 27.74 1.69
N PRO A 90 21.69 29.00 2.15
CA PRO A 90 20.62 30.00 2.10
C PRO A 90 20.24 30.43 0.67
N ALA A 91 21.03 30.05 -0.36
CA ALA A 91 20.63 30.26 -1.75
C ALA A 91 19.50 29.27 -2.17
N LYS A 92 19.22 28.22 -1.40
CA LYS A 92 18.19 27.25 -1.71
C LYS A 92 16.91 27.56 -0.96
N LEU A 93 15.80 27.69 -1.73
CA LEU A 93 14.46 27.75 -1.14
C LEU A 93 14.04 26.34 -0.72
N LEU A 94 13.58 26.19 0.51
CA LEU A 94 13.23 24.90 1.10
C LEU A 94 11.74 24.81 1.37
N LEU A 95 11.15 23.66 1.13
CA LEU A 95 9.82 23.31 1.62
C LEU A 95 9.87 23.11 3.13
N ASP A 96 8.81 23.59 3.79
CA ASP A 96 8.57 23.32 5.20
C ASP A 96 8.26 21.82 5.40
N PRO A 97 9.02 21.09 6.24
CA PRO A 97 8.72 19.68 6.53
C PRO A 97 7.30 19.43 7.07
N TYR A 98 6.65 20.45 7.64
CA TYR A 98 5.29 20.40 8.18
C TYR A 98 4.25 21.09 7.27
N ALA A 99 4.59 21.38 6.02
CA ALA A 99 3.65 21.99 5.09
C ALA A 99 2.45 21.08 4.83
N LYS A 100 1.24 21.59 5.03
CA LYS A 100 -0.02 20.87 4.81
C LYS A 100 -0.51 20.94 3.35
N ALA A 101 0.04 21.82 2.56
CA ALA A 101 -0.18 21.90 1.12
C ALA A 101 1.00 22.53 0.42
N VAL A 102 1.14 22.18 -0.86
CA VAL A 102 2.17 22.70 -1.77
C VAL A 102 1.49 23.21 -3.02
N SER A 103 1.98 24.29 -3.60
CA SER A 103 1.50 24.90 -4.85
C SER A 103 2.60 24.98 -5.89
N GLY A 104 2.25 24.62 -7.12
CA GLY A 104 3.22 24.48 -8.21
C GLY A 104 3.89 23.11 -8.23
N SER A 105 4.79 22.94 -9.18
CA SER A 105 5.60 21.74 -9.37
C SER A 105 7.08 22.07 -9.42
N ILE A 106 7.92 21.09 -9.10
CA ILE A 106 9.36 21.22 -9.27
C ILE A 106 9.71 21.37 -10.75
N ARG A 107 10.67 22.24 -11.05
CA ARG A 107 11.30 22.35 -12.37
C ARG A 107 12.76 21.95 -12.23
N TRP A 108 13.12 20.82 -12.77
CA TRP A 108 14.48 20.32 -12.61
C TRP A 108 15.51 21.22 -13.28
N SER A 109 16.43 21.69 -12.47
CA SER A 109 17.58 22.51 -12.86
C SER A 109 18.75 22.22 -11.91
N ASP A 110 19.96 22.68 -12.30
CA ASP A 110 21.13 22.51 -11.44
C ASP A 110 21.07 23.43 -10.20
N GLU A 111 20.23 24.46 -10.24
CA GLU A 111 20.00 25.39 -9.12
C GLU A 111 19.32 24.70 -7.91
N LEU A 112 18.68 23.57 -8.10
CA LEU A 112 18.06 22.80 -7.00
C LEU A 112 19.08 22.06 -6.12
N PHE A 113 20.34 21.96 -6.58
CA PHE A 113 21.37 21.25 -5.83
C PHE A 113 22.13 22.24 -4.94
N GLY A 114 22.38 21.85 -3.69
CA GLY A 114 23.15 22.67 -2.74
C GLY A 114 24.62 22.89 -3.14
N TYR A 115 25.09 22.04 -4.07
CA TYR A 115 26.48 22.05 -4.58
C TYR A 115 26.51 22.30 -6.10
N THR A 116 27.64 22.72 -6.64
CA THR A 116 27.81 22.96 -8.08
C THR A 116 28.01 21.63 -8.81
N ILE A 117 27.06 21.22 -9.62
CA ILE A 117 27.16 20.01 -10.43
C ILE A 117 28.33 20.11 -11.41
N GLY A 118 29.11 19.03 -11.51
CA GLY A 118 30.28 18.99 -12.41
C GLY A 118 31.53 19.69 -11.86
N HIS A 119 31.51 20.25 -10.65
CA HIS A 119 32.70 20.81 -10.02
C HIS A 119 33.73 19.71 -9.67
N PRO A 120 35.05 19.95 -9.79
CA PRO A 120 36.08 18.94 -9.43
C PRO A 120 36.01 18.44 -8.01
N ASP A 121 35.60 19.28 -7.05
CA ASP A 121 35.42 18.91 -5.65
C ASP A 121 34.04 18.28 -5.38
N ALA A 122 33.27 17.95 -6.42
CA ALA A 122 31.92 17.34 -6.35
C ALA A 122 30.98 18.10 -5.40
N ASP A 123 30.34 17.40 -4.46
CA ASP A 123 29.35 17.97 -3.52
C ASP A 123 29.97 18.80 -2.37
N LEU A 124 31.28 19.02 -2.36
CA LEU A 124 31.94 19.96 -1.43
C LEU A 124 31.86 21.42 -1.90
N ALA A 125 31.72 21.64 -3.22
CA ALA A 125 31.67 22.99 -3.80
C ALA A 125 30.23 23.55 -3.71
N ARG A 126 29.99 24.47 -2.75
CA ARG A 126 28.68 25.10 -2.52
C ARG A 126 28.22 25.88 -3.76
N ASP A 127 26.97 25.67 -4.17
CA ASP A 127 26.32 26.41 -5.25
C ASP A 127 25.64 27.68 -4.73
N ALA A 128 25.90 28.82 -5.35
CA ALA A 128 25.37 30.12 -4.92
C ALA A 128 24.12 30.56 -5.70
N ARG A 129 23.66 29.78 -6.69
CA ARG A 129 22.50 30.14 -7.49
C ARG A 129 21.20 29.94 -6.70
N ASP A 130 20.25 30.85 -6.95
CA ASP A 130 18.94 30.83 -6.28
C ASP A 130 18.00 29.77 -6.89
N SER A 131 17.46 28.89 -6.07
CA SER A 131 16.52 27.82 -6.49
C SER A 131 15.05 28.25 -6.49
N ALA A 132 14.71 29.44 -6.01
CA ALA A 132 13.31 29.82 -5.74
C ALA A 132 12.39 29.72 -6.97
N ARG A 133 12.91 29.99 -8.18
CA ARG A 133 12.16 29.91 -9.43
C ARG A 133 11.68 28.49 -9.73
N ASP A 134 12.46 27.48 -9.33
CA ASP A 134 12.31 26.11 -9.75
C ASP A 134 11.67 25.24 -8.66
N MET A 135 11.51 25.82 -7.46
CA MET A 135 10.87 25.20 -6.31
C MET A 135 9.38 25.53 -6.24
N PRO A 136 8.50 24.53 -5.98
CA PRO A 136 7.14 24.79 -5.55
C PRO A 136 7.14 25.54 -4.21
N LYS A 137 6.00 26.09 -3.82
CA LYS A 137 5.84 26.86 -2.58
C LYS A 137 4.89 26.16 -1.63
N CYS A 138 5.18 26.21 -0.33
CA CYS A 138 4.25 25.80 0.70
C CYS A 138 3.06 26.76 0.74
N VAL A 139 1.88 26.25 1.16
CA VAL A 139 0.65 27.03 1.27
C VAL A 139 0.19 27.05 2.71
N VAL A 140 -0.17 28.22 3.22
CA VAL A 140 -0.89 28.35 4.48
C VAL A 140 -2.31 27.84 4.28
N VAL A 141 -2.72 26.83 5.02
CA VAL A 141 -4.01 26.17 4.90
C VAL A 141 -4.95 26.60 6.05
N ASP A 142 -6.21 26.86 5.75
CA ASP A 142 -7.27 26.91 6.75
C ASP A 142 -7.61 25.45 7.15
N PRO A 143 -7.44 25.06 8.42
CA PRO A 143 -7.76 23.70 8.85
C PRO A 143 -9.25 23.41 8.90
N ALA A 144 -10.09 24.44 8.83
CA ALA A 144 -11.54 24.31 8.96
C ALA A 144 -12.12 23.43 7.83
N PHE A 145 -12.87 22.42 8.22
CA PHE A 145 -13.62 21.54 7.33
C PHE A 145 -14.86 21.02 8.05
N THR A 146 -15.98 20.95 7.34
CA THR A 146 -17.23 20.46 7.93
C THR A 146 -17.35 18.94 7.78
N TRP A 147 -16.89 18.21 8.76
CA TRP A 147 -17.03 16.76 8.81
C TRP A 147 -18.48 16.31 9.03
N GLY A 148 -19.29 17.10 9.78
CA GLY A 148 -20.69 16.77 10.07
C GLY A 148 -20.81 15.52 10.93
N ASP A 149 -21.51 14.51 10.42
CA ASP A 149 -21.73 13.20 11.04
C ASP A 149 -20.76 12.11 10.55
N ASP A 150 -19.64 12.51 9.99
CA ASP A 150 -18.61 11.57 9.54
C ASP A 150 -18.14 10.65 10.67
N ALA A 151 -18.05 9.36 10.37
CA ALA A 151 -17.58 8.35 11.31
C ALA A 151 -16.83 7.24 10.57
N ALA A 152 -15.66 6.89 11.08
CA ALA A 152 -14.87 5.77 10.57
C ALA A 152 -15.70 4.47 10.55
N PRO A 153 -15.71 3.69 9.47
CA PRO A 153 -16.47 2.45 9.37
C PRO A 153 -16.05 1.38 10.38
N ARG A 154 -14.77 1.36 10.78
CA ARG A 154 -14.20 0.43 11.76
C ARG A 154 -14.50 -1.03 11.46
N THR A 155 -14.36 -1.42 10.20
CA THR A 155 -14.57 -2.80 9.75
C THR A 155 -13.61 -3.74 10.48
N PRO A 156 -14.11 -4.80 11.15
CA PRO A 156 -13.23 -5.78 11.80
C PRO A 156 -12.27 -6.43 10.80
N TRP A 157 -11.04 -6.69 11.18
CA TRP A 157 -10.04 -7.32 10.34
C TRP A 157 -10.52 -8.61 9.64
N SER A 158 -11.28 -9.45 10.33
CA SER A 158 -11.84 -10.70 9.77
C SER A 158 -12.83 -10.46 8.61
N ARG A 159 -13.38 -9.25 8.50
CA ARG A 159 -14.30 -8.82 7.44
C ARG A 159 -13.65 -7.87 6.44
N THR A 160 -12.42 -7.45 6.69
CA THR A 160 -11.70 -6.52 5.82
C THR A 160 -11.35 -7.19 4.49
N ILE A 161 -11.68 -6.52 3.40
CA ILE A 161 -11.28 -6.82 2.04
C ILE A 161 -10.73 -5.52 1.46
N ILE A 162 -9.43 -5.51 1.22
CA ILE A 162 -8.68 -4.34 0.76
C ILE A 162 -8.69 -4.31 -0.77
N TYR A 163 -8.88 -3.13 -1.33
CA TYR A 163 -8.73 -2.83 -2.75
C TYR A 163 -7.60 -1.82 -2.91
N GLU A 164 -6.44 -2.29 -3.36
CA GLU A 164 -5.28 -1.44 -3.63
C GLU A 164 -5.49 -0.68 -4.93
N THR A 165 -5.35 0.64 -4.95
CA THR A 165 -5.56 1.43 -6.16
C THR A 165 -4.78 2.73 -6.18
N HIS A 166 -4.61 3.26 -7.40
CA HIS A 166 -3.99 4.56 -7.67
C HIS A 166 -5.05 5.62 -7.93
N VAL A 167 -4.98 6.77 -7.23
CA VAL A 167 -5.97 7.85 -7.34
C VAL A 167 -6.22 8.25 -8.80
N ARG A 168 -5.14 8.50 -9.55
CA ARG A 168 -5.24 8.92 -10.95
C ARG A 168 -5.60 7.77 -11.87
N GLY A 169 -4.89 6.64 -11.78
CA GLY A 169 -5.04 5.52 -12.70
C GLY A 169 -6.43 4.90 -12.73
N MET A 170 -7.11 4.88 -11.60
CA MET A 170 -8.47 4.32 -11.52
C MET A 170 -9.51 5.15 -12.28
N THR A 171 -9.34 6.47 -12.33
CA THR A 171 -10.42 7.35 -12.77
C THR A 171 -10.16 8.14 -14.05
N ILE A 172 -8.89 8.26 -14.47
CA ILE A 172 -8.50 9.11 -15.60
C ILE A 172 -9.22 8.73 -16.92
N SER A 173 -9.45 7.44 -17.14
CA SER A 173 -10.14 6.90 -18.30
C SER A 173 -11.60 6.49 -18.02
N HIS A 174 -12.10 6.70 -16.78
CA HIS A 174 -13.41 6.19 -16.39
C HIS A 174 -14.58 6.95 -17.07
N PRO A 175 -15.42 6.29 -17.89
CA PRO A 175 -16.44 6.97 -18.67
C PRO A 175 -17.55 7.60 -17.82
N GLY A 176 -17.84 7.04 -16.65
CA GLY A 176 -18.87 7.54 -15.71
C GLY A 176 -18.38 8.64 -14.78
N VAL A 177 -17.08 8.98 -14.78
CA VAL A 177 -16.54 10.08 -13.98
C VAL A 177 -16.53 11.36 -14.81
N PRO A 178 -17.04 12.50 -14.29
CA PRO A 178 -16.99 13.78 -15.00
C PRO A 178 -15.56 14.17 -15.38
N GLU A 179 -15.34 14.61 -16.62
CA GLU A 179 -14.01 14.83 -17.18
C GLU A 179 -13.13 15.76 -16.32
N HIS A 180 -13.70 16.82 -15.76
CA HIS A 180 -12.99 17.83 -14.99
C HIS A 180 -12.48 17.35 -13.61
N VAL A 181 -12.94 16.17 -13.14
CA VAL A 181 -12.47 15.55 -11.88
C VAL A 181 -11.77 14.20 -12.09
N ARG A 182 -11.61 13.75 -13.35
CA ARG A 182 -10.88 12.52 -13.64
C ARG A 182 -9.42 12.61 -13.16
N GLY A 183 -8.92 11.55 -12.58
CA GLY A 183 -7.56 11.48 -12.06
C GLY A 183 -7.34 12.25 -10.76
N THR A 184 -8.40 12.66 -10.07
CA THR A 184 -8.32 13.44 -8.82
C THR A 184 -9.00 12.76 -7.65
N TYR A 185 -8.80 13.29 -6.42
CA TYR A 185 -9.50 12.84 -5.21
C TYR A 185 -11.03 12.89 -5.38
N LEU A 186 -11.56 13.93 -6.00
CA LEU A 186 -13.01 14.05 -6.27
C LEU A 186 -13.48 13.01 -7.30
N GLY A 187 -12.63 12.67 -8.28
CA GLY A 187 -12.91 11.60 -9.22
C GLY A 187 -13.03 10.24 -8.54
N LEU A 188 -12.12 9.95 -7.60
CA LEU A 188 -12.13 8.70 -6.85
C LEU A 188 -13.36 8.57 -5.94
N SER A 189 -13.91 9.67 -5.45
CA SER A 189 -15.13 9.71 -4.64
C SER A 189 -16.42 9.94 -5.44
N SER A 190 -16.38 9.82 -6.77
CA SER A 190 -17.57 9.92 -7.62
C SER A 190 -18.49 8.72 -7.45
N ASP A 191 -19.79 8.91 -7.68
CA ASP A 191 -20.80 7.86 -7.55
C ASP A 191 -20.44 6.62 -8.37
N ALA A 192 -19.92 6.80 -9.59
CA ALA A 192 -19.55 5.68 -10.47
C ALA A 192 -18.45 4.77 -9.86
N VAL A 193 -17.47 5.36 -9.17
CA VAL A 193 -16.41 4.62 -8.48
C VAL A 193 -16.95 3.97 -7.20
N ILE A 194 -17.73 4.70 -6.43
CA ILE A 194 -18.37 4.17 -5.20
C ILE A 194 -19.26 2.97 -5.54
N ASP A 195 -20.09 3.08 -6.56
CA ASP A 195 -20.99 2.00 -7.00
C ASP A 195 -20.19 0.77 -7.44
N HIS A 196 -19.06 0.95 -8.14
CA HIS A 196 -18.18 -0.16 -8.51
C HIS A 196 -17.62 -0.88 -7.28
N LEU A 197 -17.04 -0.14 -6.32
CA LEU A 197 -16.45 -0.69 -5.11
C LEU A 197 -17.48 -1.41 -4.23
N LEU A 198 -18.66 -0.82 -4.06
CA LEU A 198 -19.77 -1.42 -3.31
C LEU A 198 -20.32 -2.67 -4.01
N ALA A 199 -20.49 -2.62 -5.34
CA ALA A 199 -20.95 -3.77 -6.13
C ALA A 199 -19.93 -4.91 -6.11
N LEU A 200 -18.64 -4.60 -6.08
CA LEU A 200 -17.57 -5.59 -5.90
C LEU A 200 -17.61 -6.18 -4.48
N GLY A 201 -17.90 -5.35 -3.50
CA GLY A 201 -18.07 -5.75 -2.11
C GLY A 201 -16.82 -5.60 -1.26
N VAL A 202 -15.85 -4.81 -1.65
CA VAL A 202 -14.69 -4.43 -0.84
C VAL A 202 -15.09 -3.58 0.35
N THR A 203 -14.24 -3.45 1.34
CA THR A 203 -14.54 -2.73 2.58
C THR A 203 -13.52 -1.66 2.91
N ALA A 204 -12.37 -1.68 2.27
CA ALA A 204 -11.32 -0.71 2.44
C ALA A 204 -10.65 -0.42 1.09
N VAL A 205 -10.29 0.83 0.85
CA VAL A 205 -9.47 1.26 -0.27
C VAL A 205 -8.09 1.59 0.26
N GLU A 206 -7.06 0.91 -0.25
CA GLU A 206 -5.66 1.22 0.01
C GLU A 206 -5.14 2.07 -1.14
N LEU A 207 -4.82 3.32 -0.84
CA LEU A 207 -4.35 4.27 -1.83
C LEU A 207 -2.83 4.22 -1.92
N MET A 208 -2.30 3.97 -3.11
CA MET A 208 -0.90 4.21 -3.42
C MET A 208 -0.51 5.63 -3.01
N PRO A 209 0.79 5.96 -2.84
CA PRO A 209 1.21 7.16 -2.13
C PRO A 209 0.49 8.44 -2.56
N VAL A 210 -0.09 9.11 -1.58
CA VAL A 210 -0.80 10.40 -1.74
C VAL A 210 -0.08 11.56 -1.06
N HIS A 211 1.02 11.31 -0.36
CA HIS A 211 1.88 12.38 0.15
C HIS A 211 2.45 13.17 -1.03
N GLN A 212 2.73 14.47 -0.82
CA GLN A 212 3.38 15.27 -1.85
C GLN A 212 4.72 14.64 -2.23
N TYR A 213 4.85 14.22 -3.46
CA TYR A 213 6.07 13.67 -4.05
C TYR A 213 6.56 14.51 -5.22
N VAL A 214 7.76 14.24 -5.69
CA VAL A 214 8.34 14.86 -6.88
C VAL A 214 8.88 13.79 -7.81
N PRO A 215 8.72 13.93 -9.14
CA PRO A 215 9.31 13.01 -10.08
C PRO A 215 10.81 13.09 -10.03
N GLU A 216 11.51 12.00 -10.24
CA GLU A 216 12.97 12.00 -10.34
C GLU A 216 13.45 12.77 -11.58
N ARG A 217 14.59 13.48 -11.44
CA ARG A 217 15.21 14.20 -12.56
C ARG A 217 15.44 13.30 -13.77
N ALA A 218 15.94 12.10 -13.53
CA ALA A 218 16.23 11.13 -14.60
C ALA A 218 14.98 10.71 -15.39
N LEU A 219 13.80 10.70 -14.78
CA LEU A 219 12.53 10.45 -15.47
C LEU A 219 12.11 11.65 -16.30
N VAL A 220 12.18 12.85 -15.72
CA VAL A 220 11.80 14.09 -16.41
C VAL A 220 12.70 14.34 -17.63
N ASP A 221 13.99 14.08 -17.52
CA ASP A 221 14.96 14.20 -18.64
C ASP A 221 14.62 13.21 -19.79
N ARG A 222 13.90 12.13 -19.50
CA ARG A 222 13.36 11.17 -20.48
C ARG A 222 11.90 11.44 -20.89
N ALA A 223 11.35 12.60 -20.50
CA ALA A 223 9.92 12.96 -20.69
C ALA A 223 8.95 11.96 -20.05
N MET A 224 9.33 11.37 -18.94
CA MET A 224 8.51 10.52 -18.07
C MET A 224 8.27 11.20 -16.72
N THR A 225 7.42 10.60 -15.89
CA THR A 225 7.15 11.08 -14.54
C THR A 225 7.06 9.90 -13.57
N ASP A 226 7.28 10.14 -12.28
CA ASP A 226 6.91 9.18 -11.25
C ASP A 226 5.38 9.07 -11.22
N TYR A 227 4.88 7.86 -11.45
CA TYR A 227 3.45 7.59 -11.43
C TYR A 227 3.02 6.99 -10.09
N TRP A 228 3.84 6.13 -9.48
CA TRP A 228 3.47 5.47 -8.22
C TRP A 228 3.48 6.41 -7.02
N GLY A 229 4.39 7.39 -7.00
CA GLY A 229 4.49 8.36 -5.93
C GLY A 229 5.39 7.99 -4.76
N TYR A 230 6.25 6.97 -4.90
CA TYR A 230 7.18 6.55 -3.84
C TYR A 230 8.42 7.46 -3.71
N ASN A 231 8.31 8.72 -4.09
CA ASN A 231 9.38 9.71 -4.01
C ASN A 231 8.92 10.95 -3.21
N SER A 232 8.49 10.72 -1.97
CA SER A 232 7.86 11.70 -1.09
C SER A 232 8.82 12.81 -0.68
N ILE A 233 8.27 14.04 -0.51
CA ILE A 233 8.97 15.20 0.04
C ILE A 233 8.15 15.95 1.09
N GLY A 234 6.83 15.84 1.07
CA GLY A 234 5.94 16.53 2.00
C GLY A 234 4.98 15.57 2.70
N PHE A 235 5.31 15.18 3.93
CA PHE A 235 4.58 14.13 4.66
C PHE A 235 3.19 14.55 5.18
N PHE A 236 2.86 15.84 5.18
CA PHE A 236 1.55 16.36 5.63
C PHE A 236 0.67 16.82 4.48
N ALA A 237 1.21 16.95 3.28
CA ALA A 237 0.51 17.53 2.15
C ALA A 237 -0.05 16.44 1.24
N PRO A 238 -1.35 16.42 0.94
CA PRO A 238 -1.87 15.65 -0.18
C PRO A 238 -1.22 16.10 -1.49
N HIS A 239 -0.88 15.15 -2.35
CA HIS A 239 -0.23 15.45 -3.63
C HIS A 239 -1.09 16.37 -4.50
N VAL A 240 -0.52 17.51 -4.89
CA VAL A 240 -1.24 18.56 -5.63
C VAL A 240 -1.72 18.08 -7.01
N GLY A 241 -1.01 17.15 -7.64
CA GLY A 241 -1.37 16.58 -8.93
C GLY A 241 -2.64 15.73 -8.94
N TYR A 242 -3.18 15.38 -7.75
CA TYR A 242 -4.45 14.67 -7.60
C TYR A 242 -5.61 15.56 -7.18
N ALA A 243 -5.47 16.87 -7.29
CA ALA A 243 -6.51 17.84 -6.99
C ALA A 243 -6.94 18.61 -8.24
N THR A 244 -8.14 19.19 -8.22
CA THR A 244 -8.65 20.02 -9.30
C THR A 244 -8.08 21.44 -9.27
N ALA A 245 -7.56 21.87 -8.12
CA ALA A 245 -6.89 23.15 -7.90
C ALA A 245 -5.71 22.97 -6.94
N GLY A 246 -4.73 23.88 -7.00
CA GLY A 246 -3.43 23.67 -6.38
C GLY A 246 -2.96 24.79 -5.45
N ARG A 247 -3.87 25.43 -4.68
CA ARG A 247 -3.49 26.49 -3.73
C ARG A 247 -4.06 26.24 -2.32
N GLY A 248 -4.09 24.96 -1.92
CA GLY A 248 -4.59 24.50 -0.63
C GLY A 248 -5.87 23.67 -0.73
N GLU A 249 -6.56 23.72 -1.87
CA GLU A 249 -7.80 22.99 -2.12
C GLU A 249 -7.62 21.46 -2.06
N GLN A 250 -6.42 20.95 -2.37
CA GLN A 250 -6.11 19.52 -2.28
C GLN A 250 -6.42 18.94 -0.89
N VAL A 251 -6.31 19.76 0.18
CA VAL A 251 -6.62 19.32 1.53
C VAL A 251 -8.13 19.10 1.70
N SER A 252 -8.95 20.05 1.25
CA SER A 252 -10.41 19.93 1.32
C SER A 252 -10.97 18.89 0.36
N GLU A 253 -10.37 18.71 -0.81
CA GLU A 253 -10.75 17.66 -1.75
C GLU A 253 -10.46 16.27 -1.19
N PHE A 254 -9.28 16.07 -0.59
CA PHE A 254 -8.94 14.82 0.08
C PHE A 254 -9.92 14.53 1.23
N LYS A 255 -10.17 15.50 2.11
CA LYS A 255 -11.15 15.36 3.19
C LYS A 255 -12.56 15.02 2.68
N SER A 256 -12.96 15.63 1.56
CA SER A 256 -14.25 15.36 0.91
C SER A 256 -14.32 13.93 0.35
N MET A 257 -13.22 13.43 -0.21
CA MET A 257 -13.09 12.05 -0.66
C MET A 257 -13.26 11.08 0.50
N VAL A 258 -12.49 11.25 1.59
CA VAL A 258 -12.59 10.38 2.77
C VAL A 258 -14.01 10.38 3.34
N LYS A 259 -14.60 11.56 3.55
CA LYS A 259 -15.99 11.69 4.03
C LYS A 259 -16.98 10.95 3.15
N THR A 260 -16.80 10.97 1.83
CA THR A 260 -17.71 10.30 0.89
C THR A 260 -17.52 8.78 0.93
N LEU A 261 -16.28 8.30 1.01
CA LEU A 261 -15.97 6.87 1.17
C LEU A 261 -16.51 6.32 2.50
N HIS A 262 -16.33 7.04 3.61
CA HIS A 262 -16.90 6.67 4.91
C HIS A 262 -18.42 6.56 4.88
N ARG A 263 -19.10 7.52 4.24
CA ARG A 263 -20.57 7.47 4.07
C ARG A 263 -21.02 6.23 3.31
N ALA A 264 -20.18 5.71 2.40
CA ALA A 264 -20.40 4.46 1.69
C ALA A 264 -20.01 3.21 2.50
N GLY A 265 -19.44 3.37 3.71
CA GLY A 265 -18.95 2.27 4.55
C GLY A 265 -17.58 1.73 4.12
N LEU A 266 -16.80 2.51 3.37
CA LEU A 266 -15.46 2.15 2.90
C LEU A 266 -14.40 2.86 3.74
N GLU A 267 -13.45 2.08 4.28
CA GLU A 267 -12.27 2.60 4.98
C GLU A 267 -11.23 3.09 3.97
N VAL A 268 -10.41 4.05 4.39
CA VAL A 268 -9.29 4.59 3.61
C VAL A 268 -7.98 4.26 4.30
N ILE A 269 -7.13 3.49 3.64
CA ILE A 269 -5.78 3.14 4.08
C ILE A 269 -4.80 3.87 3.17
N LEU A 270 -3.77 4.48 3.73
CA LEU A 270 -2.73 5.15 2.94
C LEU A 270 -1.46 4.31 2.89
N ASP A 271 -0.92 4.16 1.70
CA ASP A 271 0.46 3.72 1.52
C ASP A 271 1.40 4.89 1.79
N VAL A 272 2.28 4.73 2.78
CA VAL A 272 3.12 5.82 3.30
C VAL A 272 4.61 5.49 3.22
N VAL A 273 5.37 6.46 2.75
CA VAL A 273 6.81 6.34 2.54
C VAL A 273 7.55 7.22 3.54
N TYR A 274 7.87 6.66 4.70
CA TYR A 274 8.66 7.35 5.75
C TYR A 274 10.09 6.83 5.85
N ASN A 275 10.47 5.89 5.00
CA ASN A 275 11.80 5.28 5.02
C ASN A 275 12.85 6.15 4.31
N HIS A 276 12.46 6.92 3.29
CA HIS A 276 13.33 7.80 2.50
C HIS A 276 12.61 9.06 2.01
N THR A 277 13.31 9.91 1.28
CA THR A 277 12.74 11.10 0.62
C THR A 277 13.31 11.30 -0.79
N ALA A 278 12.66 12.16 -1.55
CA ALA A 278 13.04 12.56 -2.91
C ALA A 278 14.41 13.29 -2.99
N GLU A 279 15.08 13.56 -1.87
CA GLU A 279 16.38 14.24 -1.88
C GLU A 279 17.55 13.31 -2.26
N GLY A 280 17.31 11.99 -2.39
CA GLY A 280 18.28 11.01 -2.88
C GLY A 280 19.60 10.97 -2.08
N SER A 281 20.70 10.52 -2.72
CA SER A 281 22.03 10.41 -2.09
C SER A 281 22.65 11.78 -1.76
N ASN A 282 23.88 11.79 -1.23
CA ASN A 282 24.66 13.01 -1.02
C ASN A 282 24.84 13.86 -2.30
N LEU A 283 24.63 13.27 -3.47
CA LEU A 283 24.63 13.94 -4.77
C LEU A 283 23.22 14.36 -5.24
N GLY A 284 22.21 14.21 -4.42
CA GLY A 284 20.85 14.62 -4.72
C GLY A 284 20.56 16.11 -4.48
N PRO A 285 19.34 16.56 -4.79
CA PRO A 285 18.93 17.96 -4.65
C PRO A 285 18.74 18.36 -3.18
N THR A 286 18.61 19.66 -2.95
CA THR A 286 18.31 20.26 -1.65
C THR A 286 16.94 20.92 -1.73
N LEU A 287 15.90 20.20 -1.24
CA LEU A 287 14.49 20.58 -1.43
C LEU A 287 13.78 20.91 -0.11
N SER A 288 14.14 20.25 0.99
CA SER A 288 13.49 20.36 2.29
C SER A 288 14.46 19.96 3.41
N LEU A 289 14.35 18.70 3.92
CA LEU A 289 15.04 18.18 5.10
C LEU A 289 16.56 18.34 5.05
N ARG A 290 17.16 18.13 3.88
CA ARG A 290 18.62 18.28 3.68
C ARG A 290 19.10 19.70 3.96
N GLY A 291 18.37 20.69 3.48
CA GLY A 291 18.71 22.09 3.67
C GLY A 291 18.31 22.63 5.05
N VAL A 292 17.28 22.03 5.66
CA VAL A 292 16.81 22.39 7.00
C VAL A 292 17.78 21.90 8.07
N ASP A 293 18.16 20.62 8.04
CA ASP A 293 19.19 20.04 8.93
C ASP A 293 19.55 18.60 8.52
N ASN A 294 20.46 18.43 7.58
CA ASN A 294 20.79 17.12 7.01
C ASN A 294 21.17 16.06 8.07
N SER A 295 22.02 16.42 9.03
CA SER A 295 22.55 15.51 10.04
C SER A 295 21.49 15.05 11.06
N VAL A 296 20.37 15.79 11.20
CA VAL A 296 19.25 15.41 12.05
C VAL A 296 18.33 14.44 11.32
N TYR A 297 17.98 14.76 10.09
CA TYR A 297 16.89 14.06 9.38
C TYR A 297 17.36 12.85 8.61
N TYR A 298 18.61 12.80 8.14
CA TYR A 298 19.12 11.66 7.40
C TYR A 298 20.09 10.82 8.20
N ARG A 299 20.08 9.56 7.90
CA ARG A 299 20.98 8.59 8.49
C ARG A 299 22.32 8.64 7.77
N LEU A 300 23.36 9.09 8.46
CA LEU A 300 24.69 9.25 7.89
C LEU A 300 25.56 8.04 8.22
N ASP A 301 26.50 7.71 7.35
CA ASP A 301 27.50 6.69 7.60
C ASP A 301 28.42 7.15 8.76
N PRO A 302 28.54 6.38 9.86
CA PRO A 302 29.35 6.77 11.01
C PRO A 302 30.85 6.90 10.70
N ASN A 303 31.32 6.29 9.63
CA ASN A 303 32.72 6.37 9.19
C ASN A 303 32.95 7.48 8.14
N ASN A 304 31.88 7.95 7.52
CA ASN A 304 31.92 8.98 6.48
C ASN A 304 30.60 9.76 6.46
N ALA A 305 30.45 10.73 7.36
CA ALA A 305 29.22 11.51 7.50
C ALA A 305 28.80 12.30 6.24
N ARG A 306 29.68 12.38 5.23
CA ARG A 306 29.34 12.93 3.92
C ARG A 306 28.29 12.13 3.17
N VAL A 307 28.21 10.82 3.43
CA VAL A 307 27.35 9.87 2.72
C VAL A 307 26.19 9.43 3.61
N GLY A 308 24.98 9.36 3.07
CA GLY A 308 23.84 8.75 3.74
C GLY A 308 23.90 7.21 3.70
N LEU A 309 23.43 6.55 4.75
CA LEU A 309 23.13 5.13 4.69
C LEU A 309 21.87 4.93 3.88
N ASP A 310 21.89 3.94 3.00
CA ASP A 310 20.79 3.60 2.11
C ASP A 310 20.36 2.14 2.29
N PHE A 311 19.15 1.93 2.80
CA PHE A 311 18.49 0.62 2.90
C PHE A 311 17.31 0.50 1.95
N THR A 312 17.11 1.50 1.10
CA THR A 312 15.92 1.67 0.27
C THR A 312 16.19 1.54 -1.22
N GLY A 313 17.45 1.72 -1.64
CA GLY A 313 17.85 1.79 -3.03
C GLY A 313 17.63 3.16 -3.68
N THR A 314 17.13 4.15 -2.93
CA THR A 314 16.84 5.51 -3.43
C THR A 314 17.92 6.53 -3.09
N GLY A 315 18.92 6.12 -2.31
CA GLY A 315 20.09 6.94 -1.96
C GLY A 315 20.08 7.56 -0.57
N ASN A 316 19.01 7.45 0.19
CA ASN A 316 18.96 7.88 1.59
C ASN A 316 18.01 7.02 2.45
N SER A 317 18.19 7.12 3.75
CA SER A 317 17.23 6.63 4.74
C SER A 317 17.05 7.69 5.81
N LEU A 318 15.80 7.88 6.27
CA LEU A 318 15.50 8.81 7.36
C LEU A 318 16.10 8.33 8.68
N ASN A 319 16.57 9.27 9.48
CA ASN A 319 17.16 9.04 10.80
C ASN A 319 16.10 8.91 11.89
N ILE A 320 15.32 7.83 11.84
CA ILE A 320 14.21 7.59 12.77
C ILE A 320 14.64 7.47 14.23
N VAL A 321 15.93 7.22 14.48
CA VAL A 321 16.48 7.14 15.84
C VAL A 321 16.61 8.53 16.48
N HIS A 322 16.68 9.58 15.66
CA HIS A 322 16.71 10.95 16.16
C HIS A 322 15.31 11.40 16.60
N PRO A 323 15.14 11.95 17.83
CA PRO A 323 13.80 12.28 18.36
C PRO A 323 12.98 13.25 17.48
N ARG A 324 13.64 14.12 16.71
CA ARG A 324 12.93 15.07 15.84
C ARG A 324 12.44 14.44 14.54
N SER A 325 13.17 13.50 13.96
CA SER A 325 12.71 12.72 12.83
C SER A 325 11.56 11.80 13.24
N MET A 326 11.67 11.15 14.41
CA MET A 326 10.58 10.39 14.99
C MET A 326 9.33 11.26 15.22
N ALA A 327 9.50 12.46 15.80
CA ALA A 327 8.40 13.39 16.02
C ALA A 327 7.73 13.84 14.71
N LEU A 328 8.51 14.10 13.66
CA LEU A 328 7.98 14.45 12.33
C LEU A 328 7.05 13.37 11.79
N ILE A 329 7.48 12.11 11.86
CA ILE A 329 6.69 10.98 11.38
C ILE A 329 5.44 10.77 12.25
N MET A 330 5.59 10.77 13.56
CA MET A 330 4.46 10.59 14.49
C MET A 330 3.42 11.71 14.37
N ASP A 331 3.85 12.95 14.21
CA ASP A 331 2.96 14.10 14.01
C ASP A 331 2.24 14.01 12.66
N SER A 332 2.93 13.54 11.61
CA SER A 332 2.32 13.28 10.31
C SER A 332 1.24 12.18 10.40
N LEU A 333 1.56 11.04 10.97
CA LEU A 333 0.60 9.94 11.14
C LEU A 333 -0.64 10.37 11.92
N ARG A 334 -0.46 11.11 13.04
CA ARG A 334 -1.59 11.65 13.81
C ARG A 334 -2.41 12.63 12.97
N TYR A 335 -1.79 13.53 12.23
CA TYR A 335 -2.49 14.47 11.35
C TYR A 335 -3.37 13.75 10.34
N TRP A 336 -2.86 12.70 9.68
CA TRP A 336 -3.64 11.93 8.73
C TRP A 336 -4.84 11.22 9.38
N VAL A 337 -4.73 10.81 10.65
CA VAL A 337 -5.85 10.19 11.36
C VAL A 337 -6.81 11.24 11.94
N THR A 338 -6.30 12.29 12.60
CA THR A 338 -7.16 13.22 13.36
C THR A 338 -7.76 14.34 12.53
N ASP A 339 -7.03 14.81 11.51
CA ASP A 339 -7.45 15.93 10.67
C ASP A 339 -7.96 15.47 9.30
N MET A 340 -7.38 14.38 8.74
CA MET A 340 -7.72 13.87 7.43
C MET A 340 -8.63 12.64 7.48
N HIS A 341 -8.88 12.08 8.68
CA HIS A 341 -9.78 10.97 9.00
C HIS A 341 -9.46 9.64 8.29
N VAL A 342 -8.18 9.32 8.01
CA VAL A 342 -7.84 8.02 7.44
C VAL A 342 -7.91 6.91 8.48
N ASP A 343 -8.21 5.67 8.04
CA ASP A 343 -8.49 4.51 8.88
C ASP A 343 -7.27 3.59 9.07
N GLY A 344 -6.19 3.86 8.36
CA GLY A 344 -4.99 3.03 8.48
C GLY A 344 -3.87 3.42 7.55
N PHE A 345 -2.76 2.69 7.69
CA PHE A 345 -1.55 2.88 6.92
C PHE A 345 -0.94 1.54 6.48
N ARG A 346 -0.41 1.51 5.26
CA ARG A 346 0.57 0.53 4.81
C ARG A 346 1.92 1.22 4.75
N PHE A 347 2.90 0.69 5.44
CA PHE A 347 4.25 1.27 5.52
C PHE A 347 5.15 0.62 4.49
N ASP A 348 5.59 1.42 3.52
CA ASP A 348 6.58 1.05 2.53
C ASP A 348 7.91 0.72 3.20
N LEU A 349 8.57 -0.37 2.77
CA LEU A 349 9.84 -0.85 3.30
C LEU A 349 9.94 -0.75 4.83
N ALA A 350 8.92 -1.24 5.54
CA ALA A 350 8.77 -1.04 6.99
C ALA A 350 9.99 -1.49 7.84
N PRO A 351 10.81 -2.50 7.46
CA PRO A 351 12.03 -2.82 8.20
C PRO A 351 13.04 -1.68 8.33
N VAL A 352 13.06 -0.73 7.39
CA VAL A 352 13.94 0.46 7.51
C VAL A 352 13.63 1.26 8.77
N LEU A 353 12.35 1.29 9.18
CA LEU A 353 11.86 2.03 10.34
C LEU A 353 12.27 1.41 11.69
N ILE A 354 12.69 0.15 11.70
CA ILE A 354 13.18 -0.53 12.92
C ILE A 354 14.69 -0.63 13.01
N ARG A 355 15.41 -0.27 11.95
CA ARG A 355 16.86 -0.34 11.96
C ARG A 355 17.45 0.62 12.98
N GLY A 356 18.11 0.10 14.03
CA GLY A 356 18.83 0.85 15.05
C GLY A 356 20.12 1.51 14.52
N LEU A 357 20.82 2.27 15.36
CA LEU A 357 22.18 2.72 15.06
C LEU A 357 23.15 1.54 15.15
N ASP A 358 24.09 1.43 14.22
CA ASP A 358 25.24 0.51 14.23
C ASP A 358 24.90 -0.98 14.37
N GLY A 359 23.78 -1.45 13.81
CA GLY A 359 23.35 -2.84 13.99
C GLY A 359 23.01 -3.21 15.44
N GLY A 360 22.90 -2.20 16.32
CA GLY A 360 22.56 -2.32 17.73
C GLY A 360 21.06 -2.47 17.99
N ARG A 361 20.55 -1.80 19.03
CA ARG A 361 19.13 -1.89 19.39
C ARG A 361 18.24 -1.44 18.26
N PRO A 362 17.11 -2.15 17.97
CA PRO A 362 16.08 -1.66 17.08
C PRO A 362 15.62 -0.26 17.49
N SER A 363 15.06 0.50 16.54
CA SER A 363 14.36 1.75 16.89
C SER A 363 13.13 1.42 17.72
N ASN A 364 12.65 2.38 18.50
CA ASN A 364 11.43 2.22 19.31
C ASN A 364 10.17 2.64 18.51
N PHE A 365 10.22 2.62 17.19
CA PHE A 365 9.14 3.14 16.34
C PHE A 365 7.81 2.42 16.58
N PHE A 366 7.85 1.09 16.63
CA PHE A 366 6.63 0.31 16.82
C PHE A 366 6.06 0.44 18.21
N GLU A 367 6.92 0.50 19.24
CA GLU A 367 6.49 0.70 20.62
C GLU A 367 5.86 2.09 20.81
N VAL A 368 6.39 3.11 20.14
CA VAL A 368 5.83 4.47 20.17
C VAL A 368 4.46 4.50 19.50
N ILE A 369 4.27 3.81 18.38
CA ILE A 369 2.97 3.69 17.71
C ILE A 369 1.98 2.91 18.58
N GLU A 370 2.39 1.79 19.18
CA GLU A 370 1.51 0.95 20.00
C GLU A 370 0.98 1.70 21.22
N GLN A 371 1.81 2.57 21.82
CA GLN A 371 1.44 3.39 22.96
C GLN A 371 0.63 4.63 22.59
N ASP A 372 0.59 5.02 21.32
CA ASP A 372 -0.10 6.21 20.87
C ASP A 372 -1.62 6.01 20.89
N PRO A 373 -2.39 6.86 21.62
CA PRO A 373 -3.82 6.67 21.77
C PRO A 373 -4.62 6.86 20.47
N VAL A 374 -4.04 7.48 19.46
CA VAL A 374 -4.65 7.66 18.13
C VAL A 374 -4.24 6.52 17.21
N LEU A 375 -2.95 6.29 17.07
CA LEU A 375 -2.41 5.36 16.08
C LEU A 375 -2.66 3.89 16.42
N SER A 376 -2.76 3.55 17.70
CA SER A 376 -3.12 2.19 18.13
C SER A 376 -4.56 1.78 17.78
N GLN A 377 -5.40 2.73 17.30
CA GLN A 377 -6.80 2.48 16.96
C GLN A 377 -7.04 2.24 15.46
N VAL A 378 -6.06 2.47 14.61
CA VAL A 378 -6.18 2.35 13.15
C VAL A 378 -5.52 1.07 12.63
N LYS A 379 -5.80 0.73 11.38
CA LYS A 379 -5.17 -0.42 10.73
C LYS A 379 -3.71 -0.13 10.39
N LEU A 380 -2.80 -1.00 10.83
CA LEU A 380 -1.37 -0.89 10.58
C LEU A 380 -0.91 -2.11 9.77
N ILE A 381 -0.35 -1.87 8.60
CA ILE A 381 0.11 -2.89 7.66
C ILE A 381 1.57 -2.60 7.34
N ALA A 382 2.42 -3.61 7.44
CA ALA A 382 3.82 -3.51 7.06
C ALA A 382 4.06 -4.17 5.71
N GLU A 383 4.86 -3.53 4.86
CA GLU A 383 5.63 -4.23 3.86
C GLU A 383 6.87 -4.82 4.56
N PRO A 384 6.97 -6.15 4.69
CA PRO A 384 7.94 -6.75 5.61
C PRO A 384 9.31 -7.02 4.99
N TRP A 385 9.77 -6.19 4.06
CA TRP A 385 11.10 -6.29 3.46
C TRP A 385 11.72 -4.93 3.17
N ASP A 386 13.06 -4.89 3.08
CA ASP A 386 13.86 -3.80 2.56
C ASP A 386 15.08 -4.35 1.79
N LEU A 387 15.90 -3.47 1.18
CA LEU A 387 17.05 -3.85 0.38
C LEU A 387 18.36 -4.02 1.18
N GLY A 388 18.34 -3.78 2.48
CA GLY A 388 19.49 -3.93 3.34
C GLY A 388 19.77 -5.40 3.73
N PRO A 389 20.92 -5.67 4.37
CA PRO A 389 21.20 -6.98 4.95
C PRO A 389 20.08 -7.39 5.92
N ASP A 390 19.69 -8.67 5.87
CA ASP A 390 18.59 -9.23 6.68
C ASP A 390 17.27 -8.45 6.54
N GLY A 391 17.04 -7.88 5.34
CA GLY A 391 15.89 -7.02 5.07
C GLY A 391 14.54 -7.73 5.07
N TYR A 392 14.47 -9.04 4.84
CA TYR A 392 13.22 -9.80 4.82
C TYR A 392 12.77 -10.16 6.24
N GLN A 393 11.74 -9.49 6.74
CA GLN A 393 11.28 -9.54 8.14
C GLN A 393 9.85 -10.06 8.29
N LEU A 394 9.37 -10.88 7.36
CA LEU A 394 8.03 -11.48 7.42
C LEU A 394 7.87 -12.31 8.71
N GLY A 395 6.84 -12.03 9.51
CA GLY A 395 6.57 -12.69 10.78
C GLY A 395 7.17 -11.99 12.00
N HIS A 396 7.99 -10.95 11.84
CA HIS A 396 8.72 -10.32 12.93
C HIS A 396 8.13 -9.00 13.46
N PHE A 397 7.01 -8.55 12.89
CA PHE A 397 6.33 -7.34 13.38
C PHE A 397 5.51 -7.60 14.63
N PRO A 398 5.29 -6.58 15.50
CA PRO A 398 4.61 -6.78 16.78
C PRO A 398 3.12 -7.10 16.63
N PRO A 399 2.46 -7.60 17.71
CA PRO A 399 1.01 -7.71 17.76
C PRO A 399 0.33 -6.38 17.42
N GLY A 400 -0.83 -6.43 16.75
CA GLY A 400 -1.53 -5.23 16.24
C GLY A 400 -1.18 -4.87 14.80
N TRP A 401 -0.03 -5.33 14.29
CA TRP A 401 0.37 -5.14 12.90
C TRP A 401 -0.03 -6.32 12.02
N ALA A 402 -0.52 -6.00 10.83
CA ALA A 402 -0.64 -6.94 9.73
C ALA A 402 0.55 -6.77 8.78
N GLU A 403 0.82 -7.78 7.96
CA GLU A 403 1.93 -7.79 7.02
C GLU A 403 1.47 -8.25 5.64
N TRP A 404 1.95 -7.61 4.60
CA TRP A 404 1.84 -8.14 3.24
C TRP A 404 2.56 -9.49 3.16
N ASN A 405 1.79 -10.56 2.94
CA ASN A 405 2.33 -11.92 2.97
C ASN A 405 2.91 -12.34 1.61
N GLY A 406 4.17 -12.00 1.38
CA GLY A 406 4.90 -12.41 0.18
C GLY A 406 5.01 -13.94 0.03
N ALA A 407 5.11 -14.69 1.14
CA ALA A 407 5.15 -16.15 1.09
C ALA A 407 3.82 -16.74 0.61
N PHE A 408 2.68 -16.12 0.94
CA PHE A 408 1.38 -16.51 0.37
C PHE A 408 1.37 -16.29 -1.15
N ARG A 409 1.75 -15.09 -1.61
CA ARG A 409 1.80 -14.73 -3.02
C ARG A 409 2.62 -15.74 -3.82
N ASP A 410 3.84 -15.99 -3.38
CA ASP A 410 4.79 -16.83 -4.11
C ASP A 410 4.35 -18.31 -4.14
N CYS A 411 3.88 -18.82 -3.01
CA CYS A 411 3.37 -20.19 -2.91
C CYS A 411 2.16 -20.41 -3.82
N VAL A 412 1.17 -19.52 -3.80
CA VAL A 412 -0.05 -19.63 -4.61
C VAL A 412 0.28 -19.55 -6.11
N ARG A 413 1.15 -18.63 -6.51
CA ARG A 413 1.61 -18.52 -7.90
C ARG A 413 2.33 -19.81 -8.35
N ARG A 414 3.26 -20.32 -7.55
CA ARG A 414 4.03 -21.53 -7.84
C ARG A 414 3.15 -22.78 -7.92
N PHE A 415 2.17 -22.91 -7.00
CA PHE A 415 1.22 -24.02 -7.04
C PHE A 415 0.43 -24.04 -8.35
N TRP A 416 -0.16 -22.90 -8.75
CA TRP A 416 -0.93 -22.83 -9.97
C TRP A 416 -0.10 -22.88 -11.24
N ARG A 417 1.17 -22.49 -11.17
CA ARG A 417 2.14 -22.72 -12.25
C ARG A 417 2.44 -24.22 -12.44
N GLY A 418 2.24 -25.04 -11.41
CA GLY A 418 2.43 -26.48 -11.42
C GLY A 418 3.78 -26.95 -10.88
N ASP A 419 4.47 -26.12 -10.09
CA ASP A 419 5.75 -26.46 -9.46
C ASP A 419 5.63 -27.66 -8.51
N PRO A 420 6.67 -28.49 -8.39
CA PRO A 420 6.68 -29.61 -7.45
C PRO A 420 6.74 -29.16 -5.99
N GLY A 421 6.20 -30.00 -5.09
CA GLY A 421 6.36 -29.85 -3.65
C GLY A 421 5.60 -28.67 -3.01
N GLN A 422 4.60 -28.06 -3.69
CA GLN A 422 3.92 -26.87 -3.19
C GLN A 422 2.75 -27.19 -2.24
N VAL A 423 2.25 -28.40 -2.19
CA VAL A 423 1.03 -28.75 -1.44
C VAL A 423 1.16 -28.52 0.08
N PRO A 424 2.27 -28.89 0.76
CA PRO A 424 2.40 -28.63 2.20
C PRO A 424 2.42 -27.13 2.53
N GLU A 425 3.18 -26.37 1.75
CA GLU A 425 3.24 -24.91 1.95
C GLU A 425 1.89 -24.26 1.65
N LEU A 426 1.21 -24.64 0.58
CA LEU A 426 -0.11 -24.14 0.24
C LEU A 426 -1.11 -24.37 1.38
N ALA A 427 -1.09 -25.54 2.04
CA ALA A 427 -1.94 -25.82 3.18
C ALA A 427 -1.72 -24.80 4.32
N SER A 428 -0.47 -24.50 4.63
CA SER A 428 -0.11 -23.47 5.62
C SER A 428 -0.60 -22.08 5.18
N ARG A 429 -0.41 -21.73 3.91
CA ARG A 429 -0.86 -20.42 3.37
C ARG A 429 -2.39 -20.28 3.38
N LEU A 430 -3.13 -21.32 2.99
CA LEU A 430 -4.60 -21.34 3.03
C LEU A 430 -5.18 -21.12 4.45
N THR A 431 -4.42 -21.46 5.48
CA THR A 431 -4.81 -21.34 6.89
C THR A 431 -4.21 -20.11 7.59
N ALA A 432 -3.92 -19.04 6.84
CA ALA A 432 -3.36 -17.76 7.30
C ALA A 432 -1.92 -17.85 7.83
N SER A 433 -1.12 -18.79 7.33
CA SER A 433 0.32 -18.87 7.64
C SER A 433 0.60 -18.91 9.15
N SER A 434 -0.07 -19.82 9.88
CA SER A 434 0.10 -19.98 11.33
C SER A 434 1.55 -20.31 11.73
N ASP A 435 2.29 -20.97 10.84
CA ASP A 435 3.72 -21.24 10.98
C ASP A 435 4.58 -19.96 11.10
N ILE A 436 4.14 -18.87 10.47
CA ILE A 436 4.82 -17.57 10.49
C ILE A 436 4.33 -16.71 11.67
N TYR A 437 3.04 -16.63 11.90
CA TYR A 437 2.45 -15.62 12.79
C TYR A 437 2.06 -16.11 14.18
N ALA A 438 1.76 -17.40 14.36
CA ALA A 438 1.38 -17.93 15.67
C ALA A 438 2.52 -17.87 16.72
N PRO A 439 3.80 -18.08 16.36
CA PRO A 439 4.89 -17.99 17.33
C PRO A 439 5.02 -16.63 18.01
N SER A 440 4.63 -15.54 17.35
CA SER A 440 4.63 -14.17 17.90
C SER A 440 3.32 -13.81 18.62
N GLY A 441 2.39 -14.76 18.82
CA GLY A 441 1.12 -14.53 19.50
C GLY A 441 0.07 -13.77 18.67
N ARG A 442 0.35 -13.56 17.39
CA ARG A 442 -0.60 -12.89 16.45
C ARG A 442 -1.70 -13.86 16.00
N ARG A 443 -2.70 -13.33 15.32
CA ARG A 443 -3.86 -14.06 14.80
C ARG A 443 -3.92 -14.02 13.27
N THR A 444 -4.98 -14.57 12.69
CA THR A 444 -5.16 -14.66 11.24
C THR A 444 -5.07 -13.32 10.51
N TYR A 445 -5.44 -12.22 11.17
CA TYR A 445 -5.38 -10.87 10.60
C TYR A 445 -3.95 -10.40 10.27
N ALA A 446 -2.94 -11.00 10.88
CA ALA A 446 -1.56 -10.65 10.61
C ALA A 446 -1.15 -10.93 9.16
N SER A 447 -1.84 -11.87 8.50
CA SER A 447 -1.61 -12.21 7.10
C SER A 447 -2.51 -11.37 6.20
N VAL A 448 -1.97 -10.35 5.54
CA VAL A 448 -2.60 -9.72 4.37
C VAL A 448 -2.20 -10.53 3.14
N ASN A 449 -3.14 -11.34 2.68
CA ASN A 449 -2.96 -12.21 1.52
C ASN A 449 -3.20 -11.43 0.23
N PHE A 450 -2.33 -11.60 -0.73
CA PHE A 450 -2.47 -11.04 -2.08
C PHE A 450 -1.86 -11.99 -3.11
N VAL A 451 -2.31 -11.90 -4.34
CA VAL A 451 -1.74 -12.62 -5.48
C VAL A 451 -0.91 -11.66 -6.33
N THR A 452 -1.34 -10.43 -6.41
CA THR A 452 -0.79 -9.32 -7.19
C THR A 452 -0.89 -8.04 -6.36
N CYS A 453 0.01 -7.10 -6.59
CA CYS A 453 -0.01 -5.73 -6.06
C CYS A 453 0.50 -4.77 -7.14
N HIS A 454 0.64 -3.48 -6.82
CA HIS A 454 1.18 -2.49 -7.76
C HIS A 454 2.56 -2.88 -8.31
N ASP A 455 3.39 -3.51 -7.48
CA ASP A 455 4.73 -4.00 -7.85
C ASP A 455 4.65 -5.44 -8.39
N GLY A 456 5.11 -5.63 -9.62
CA GLY A 456 5.07 -6.89 -10.33
C GLY A 456 3.99 -6.95 -11.42
N PHE A 457 3.72 -8.17 -11.89
CA PHE A 457 2.68 -8.40 -12.89
C PHE A 457 1.27 -8.24 -12.33
N THR A 458 0.36 -7.68 -13.15
CA THR A 458 -1.08 -7.78 -12.93
C THR A 458 -1.56 -9.23 -13.02
N LEU A 459 -2.79 -9.51 -12.62
CA LEU A 459 -3.37 -10.86 -12.72
C LEU A 459 -3.41 -11.38 -14.17
N ASP A 460 -3.69 -10.51 -15.13
CA ASP A 460 -3.68 -10.88 -16.56
C ASP A 460 -2.26 -11.14 -17.07
N ASP A 461 -1.32 -10.28 -16.71
CA ASP A 461 0.09 -10.42 -17.11
C ASP A 461 0.72 -11.67 -16.49
N LEU A 462 0.37 -12.01 -15.24
CA LEU A 462 0.85 -13.20 -14.54
C LEU A 462 0.54 -14.52 -15.26
N VAL A 463 -0.53 -14.56 -16.05
CA VAL A 463 -0.93 -15.73 -16.82
C VAL A 463 -0.63 -15.60 -18.32
N THR A 464 -0.06 -14.46 -18.74
CA THR A 464 0.15 -14.10 -20.14
C THR A 464 1.62 -13.98 -20.51
N TYR A 465 2.48 -13.60 -19.57
CA TYR A 465 3.90 -13.37 -19.78
C TYR A 465 4.76 -14.26 -18.85
N GLU A 466 5.85 -14.75 -19.33
CA GLU A 466 6.91 -15.38 -18.53
C GLU A 466 8.06 -14.42 -18.26
N GLU A 467 8.35 -13.54 -19.22
CA GLU A 467 9.41 -12.55 -19.14
C GLU A 467 8.82 -11.16 -18.92
N ARG A 468 9.57 -10.29 -18.25
CA ARG A 468 9.19 -8.89 -18.09
C ARG A 468 9.42 -8.11 -19.38
N HIS A 469 8.55 -7.14 -19.65
CA HIS A 469 8.58 -6.25 -20.80
C HIS A 469 8.56 -4.79 -20.34
N ASN A 470 9.67 -4.36 -19.71
CA ASN A 470 9.82 -3.02 -19.12
C ASN A 470 10.52 -2.02 -20.07
N GLU A 471 10.61 -2.31 -21.37
CA GLU A 471 11.30 -1.46 -22.34
C GLU A 471 10.76 -0.02 -22.34
N ALA A 472 9.46 0.17 -22.07
CA ALA A 472 8.82 1.47 -21.96
C ALA A 472 9.40 2.35 -20.84
N ASN A 473 10.05 1.76 -19.83
CA ASN A 473 10.66 2.49 -18.71
C ASN A 473 12.01 3.13 -19.10
N GLY A 474 12.59 2.74 -20.25
CA GLY A 474 13.86 3.29 -20.73
C GLY A 474 15.08 2.88 -19.90
N GLU A 475 15.03 1.70 -19.27
CA GLU A 475 16.09 1.12 -18.42
C GLU A 475 16.64 -0.19 -18.98
N ASP A 476 16.56 -0.35 -20.30
CA ASP A 476 17.03 -1.54 -21.05
C ASP A 476 16.43 -2.87 -20.52
N ASN A 477 15.18 -2.81 -20.01
CA ASN A 477 14.48 -3.95 -19.41
C ASN A 477 15.26 -4.63 -18.26
N ARG A 478 16.04 -3.84 -17.49
CA ARG A 478 16.84 -4.33 -16.35
C ARG A 478 16.18 -4.12 -15.00
N ASP A 479 15.21 -3.23 -14.93
CA ASP A 479 14.42 -2.86 -13.77
C ASP A 479 13.31 -3.90 -13.47
N GLY A 480 12.73 -3.82 -12.28
CA GLY A 480 11.66 -4.71 -11.81
C GLY A 480 12.12 -6.10 -11.38
N ALA A 481 11.18 -6.88 -10.85
CA ALA A 481 11.45 -8.20 -10.31
C ALA A 481 11.89 -9.21 -11.41
N LEU A 482 12.90 -10.02 -11.10
CA LEU A 482 13.33 -11.13 -11.97
C LEU A 482 12.38 -12.33 -11.88
N GLU A 483 11.95 -12.65 -10.66
CA GLU A 483 11.12 -13.81 -10.36
C GLU A 483 9.66 -13.39 -10.18
N ASN A 484 8.82 -13.65 -11.18
CA ASN A 484 7.40 -13.34 -11.13
C ASN A 484 6.52 -14.56 -10.80
N TRP A 485 7.08 -15.78 -10.88
CA TRP A 485 6.36 -17.05 -10.75
C TRP A 485 5.16 -17.15 -11.70
N SER A 486 5.26 -16.48 -12.86
CA SER A 486 4.24 -16.41 -13.90
C SER A 486 4.31 -17.60 -14.87
N ARG A 487 3.30 -17.72 -15.75
CA ARG A 487 3.30 -18.71 -16.83
C ARG A 487 2.45 -18.24 -18.00
N ASN A 488 3.03 -18.21 -19.21
CA ASN A 488 2.36 -17.77 -20.44
C ASN A 488 1.44 -18.84 -21.08
N TRP A 489 1.49 -20.09 -20.60
CA TRP A 489 0.70 -21.23 -21.07
C TRP A 489 0.95 -21.61 -22.52
N GLY A 490 2.13 -21.28 -23.05
CA GLY A 490 2.63 -21.71 -24.36
C GLY A 490 2.67 -20.63 -25.42
N THR A 491 2.43 -19.36 -25.05
CA THR A 491 2.60 -18.20 -25.96
C THR A 491 2.91 -16.98 -25.12
N GLU A 492 4.03 -16.33 -25.36
CA GLU A 492 4.38 -15.06 -24.72
C GLU A 492 3.49 -13.94 -25.27
N GLY A 493 2.81 -13.21 -24.36
CA GLY A 493 1.89 -12.14 -24.73
C GLY A 493 0.51 -12.61 -25.26
N PRO A 494 -0.26 -11.70 -25.87
CA PRO A 494 -1.60 -11.98 -26.39
C PRO A 494 -1.61 -13.10 -27.44
N THR A 495 -2.71 -13.86 -27.52
CA THR A 495 -2.82 -14.98 -28.46
C THR A 495 -4.24 -15.17 -29.01
N GLU A 496 -4.37 -15.62 -30.25
CA GLU A 496 -5.63 -16.02 -30.87
C GLU A 496 -6.06 -17.46 -30.55
N SER A 497 -5.20 -18.23 -29.90
CA SER A 497 -5.52 -19.60 -29.50
C SER A 497 -6.60 -19.65 -28.43
N VAL A 498 -7.82 -20.03 -28.82
CA VAL A 498 -8.96 -20.19 -27.90
C VAL A 498 -8.64 -21.11 -26.72
N ARG A 499 -7.84 -22.18 -26.96
CA ARG A 499 -7.42 -23.10 -25.91
C ARG A 499 -6.57 -22.40 -24.85
N ILE A 500 -5.60 -21.59 -25.27
CA ILE A 500 -4.71 -20.87 -24.35
C ILE A 500 -5.49 -19.79 -23.62
N ARG A 501 -6.28 -18.98 -24.32
CA ARG A 501 -7.14 -17.95 -23.71
C ARG A 501 -8.05 -18.55 -22.63
N ASN A 502 -8.78 -19.62 -22.94
CA ASN A 502 -9.65 -20.27 -21.96
C ASN A 502 -8.90 -20.82 -20.74
N LEU A 503 -7.66 -21.29 -20.93
CA LEU A 503 -6.83 -21.71 -19.80
C LEU A 503 -6.37 -20.53 -18.95
N ARG A 504 -5.92 -19.43 -19.56
CA ARG A 504 -5.55 -18.20 -18.85
C ARG A 504 -6.72 -17.66 -18.03
N GLU A 505 -7.92 -17.58 -18.62
CA GLU A 505 -9.14 -17.16 -17.88
C GLU A 505 -9.44 -18.08 -16.69
N ARG A 506 -9.25 -19.39 -16.85
CA ARG A 506 -9.37 -20.33 -15.73
C ARG A 506 -8.32 -20.09 -14.66
N MET A 507 -7.10 -19.82 -15.04
CA MET A 507 -6.01 -19.56 -14.10
C MET A 507 -6.22 -18.27 -13.31
N LYS A 508 -6.70 -17.21 -13.93
CA LYS A 508 -7.13 -15.99 -13.23
C LYS A 508 -8.20 -16.30 -12.17
N ARG A 509 -9.22 -17.08 -12.53
CA ARG A 509 -10.25 -17.53 -11.58
C ARG A 509 -9.70 -18.40 -10.45
N ASN A 510 -8.73 -19.28 -10.73
CA ASN A 510 -8.09 -20.12 -9.71
C ASN A 510 -7.31 -19.27 -8.69
N LEU A 511 -6.52 -18.31 -9.16
CA LEU A 511 -5.71 -17.41 -8.34
C LEU A 511 -6.62 -16.57 -7.42
N LEU A 512 -7.65 -15.93 -7.98
CA LEU A 512 -8.63 -15.16 -7.19
C LEU A 512 -9.41 -16.04 -6.20
N ALA A 513 -9.88 -17.21 -6.62
CA ALA A 513 -10.62 -18.11 -5.73
C ALA A 513 -9.73 -18.60 -4.57
N THR A 514 -8.45 -18.89 -4.81
CA THR A 514 -7.50 -19.26 -3.77
C THR A 514 -7.29 -18.11 -2.79
N LEU A 515 -7.11 -16.88 -3.29
CA LEU A 515 -7.00 -15.67 -2.46
C LEU A 515 -8.23 -15.51 -1.54
N PHE A 516 -9.42 -15.54 -2.13
CA PHE A 516 -10.64 -15.23 -1.38
C PHE A 516 -11.06 -16.34 -0.41
N PHE A 517 -10.75 -17.62 -0.70
CA PHE A 517 -11.11 -18.74 0.18
C PHE A 517 -10.03 -19.09 1.21
N SER A 518 -8.89 -18.40 1.20
CA SER A 518 -7.88 -18.50 2.25
C SER A 518 -8.29 -17.74 3.50
N GLN A 519 -7.84 -18.19 4.67
CA GLN A 519 -7.94 -17.42 5.91
C GLN A 519 -6.96 -16.24 5.89
N GLY A 520 -7.25 -15.19 6.66
CA GLY A 520 -6.47 -13.94 6.68
C GLY A 520 -7.22 -12.77 6.05
N VAL A 521 -6.58 -11.63 5.93
CA VAL A 521 -7.09 -10.44 5.24
C VAL A 521 -6.82 -10.59 3.75
N ARG A 522 -7.76 -10.20 2.90
CA ARG A 522 -7.65 -10.33 1.45
C ARG A 522 -7.40 -8.97 0.84
N MET A 523 -6.38 -8.87 0.01
CA MET A 523 -6.10 -7.67 -0.78
C MET A 523 -6.19 -8.00 -2.27
N LEU A 524 -6.99 -7.22 -2.98
CA LEU A 524 -7.17 -7.27 -4.43
C LEU A 524 -6.49 -6.06 -5.06
N LEU A 525 -5.61 -6.29 -6.03
CA LEU A 525 -5.08 -5.22 -6.86
C LEU A 525 -6.19 -4.67 -7.76
N GLY A 526 -6.38 -3.37 -7.72
CA GLY A 526 -7.39 -2.69 -8.52
C GLY A 526 -7.19 -2.88 -10.02
N GLY A 527 -8.28 -3.27 -10.68
CA GLY A 527 -8.29 -3.61 -12.11
C GLY A 527 -8.07 -5.08 -12.43
N ASP A 528 -7.61 -5.90 -11.48
CA ASP A 528 -7.47 -7.35 -11.70
C ASP A 528 -8.83 -8.02 -11.95
N GLU A 529 -9.88 -7.53 -11.30
CA GLU A 529 -11.25 -7.96 -11.54
C GLU A 529 -11.78 -7.61 -12.94
N LEU A 530 -11.15 -6.64 -13.60
CA LEU A 530 -11.46 -6.23 -14.98
C LEU A 530 -10.61 -6.98 -16.02
N GLY A 531 -9.55 -7.67 -15.56
CA GLY A 531 -8.54 -8.26 -16.43
C GLY A 531 -7.55 -7.23 -16.99
N ARG A 532 -7.20 -6.20 -16.22
CA ARG A 532 -6.23 -5.16 -16.57
C ARG A 532 -4.85 -5.78 -16.85
N SER A 533 -4.22 -5.34 -17.94
CA SER A 533 -2.84 -5.71 -18.31
C SER A 533 -1.95 -4.48 -18.34
N GLN A 534 -0.73 -4.62 -17.86
CA GLN A 534 0.38 -3.67 -18.03
C GLN A 534 1.27 -4.06 -19.23
N ARG A 535 0.77 -4.95 -20.11
CA ARG A 535 1.45 -5.42 -21.31
C ARG A 535 2.80 -6.10 -21.02
N GLY A 536 2.88 -6.79 -19.86
CA GLY A 536 4.09 -7.45 -19.40
C GLY A 536 5.09 -6.51 -18.69
N ASN A 537 4.75 -5.24 -18.47
CA ASN A 537 5.55 -4.38 -17.63
C ASN A 537 5.29 -4.71 -16.15
N ASN A 538 6.31 -5.20 -15.46
CA ASN A 538 6.22 -5.57 -14.05
C ASN A 538 6.79 -4.52 -13.08
N ASN A 539 7.06 -3.30 -13.58
CA ASN A 539 7.61 -2.19 -12.80
C ASN A 539 7.14 -0.84 -13.37
N ALA A 540 5.81 -0.65 -13.44
CA ALA A 540 5.19 0.46 -14.13
C ALA A 540 5.26 1.81 -13.36
N TYR A 541 6.27 2.00 -12.50
CA TYR A 541 6.41 3.12 -11.58
C TYR A 541 6.46 4.50 -12.28
N CYS A 542 6.93 4.54 -13.52
CA CYS A 542 7.08 5.75 -14.31
C CYS A 542 6.08 5.85 -15.50
N GLN A 543 5.02 5.02 -15.51
CA GLN A 543 4.09 4.91 -16.63
C GLN A 543 2.74 5.61 -16.33
N ASP A 544 2.72 6.96 -16.33
CA ASP A 544 1.47 7.73 -16.26
C ASP A 544 0.77 7.75 -17.64
N ASN A 545 0.35 6.59 -18.10
CA ASN A 545 -0.24 6.37 -19.43
C ASN A 545 -1.09 5.07 -19.44
N PRO A 546 -1.70 4.70 -20.58
CA PRO A 546 -2.54 3.50 -20.69
C PRO A 546 -1.87 2.15 -20.36
N ILE A 547 -0.57 2.10 -20.07
CA ILE A 547 0.06 0.90 -19.51
C ILE A 547 -0.44 0.68 -18.07
N SER A 548 -0.53 1.75 -17.28
CA SER A 548 -0.91 1.69 -15.87
C SER A 548 -2.37 2.02 -15.60
N TRP A 549 -2.99 2.86 -16.45
CA TRP A 549 -4.37 3.30 -16.22
C TRP A 549 -5.37 2.14 -16.38
N PHE A 550 -6.48 2.22 -15.65
CA PHE A 550 -7.53 1.24 -15.78
C PHE A 550 -8.21 1.38 -17.14
N ASP A 551 -8.37 0.25 -17.82
CA ASP A 551 -9.19 0.18 -19.02
C ASP A 551 -10.62 -0.21 -18.63
N TRP A 552 -11.54 0.73 -18.78
CA TRP A 552 -12.96 0.53 -18.46
C TRP A 552 -13.76 0.05 -19.65
N GLU A 553 -13.18 -0.05 -20.84
CA GLU A 553 -13.78 -0.67 -22.01
C GLU A 553 -13.53 -2.19 -21.99
N ILE A 554 -14.11 -2.85 -20.98
CA ILE A 554 -13.93 -4.28 -20.76
C ILE A 554 -14.73 -5.12 -21.74
N GLY A 555 -14.08 -6.11 -22.37
CA GLY A 555 -14.76 -7.12 -23.18
C GLY A 555 -15.49 -8.18 -22.33
N ASP A 556 -16.13 -9.14 -23.01
CA ASP A 556 -16.91 -10.21 -22.36
C ASP A 556 -16.13 -10.95 -21.26
N ALA A 557 -14.84 -11.21 -21.49
CA ALA A 557 -13.97 -11.88 -20.53
C ALA A 557 -13.78 -11.07 -19.23
N GLY A 558 -13.63 -9.74 -19.34
CA GLY A 558 -13.55 -8.84 -18.19
C GLY A 558 -14.87 -8.77 -17.43
N VAL A 559 -16.00 -8.70 -18.14
CA VAL A 559 -17.34 -8.74 -17.52
C VAL A 559 -17.54 -10.05 -16.74
N ASP A 560 -17.16 -11.17 -17.33
CA ASP A 560 -17.25 -12.49 -16.67
C ASP A 560 -16.34 -12.58 -15.44
N LEU A 561 -15.10 -12.06 -15.53
CA LEU A 561 -14.14 -12.08 -14.41
C LEU A 561 -14.62 -11.17 -13.27
N MET A 562 -15.16 -10.00 -13.57
CA MET A 562 -15.75 -9.09 -12.59
C MET A 562 -16.95 -9.74 -11.89
N ALA A 563 -17.85 -10.37 -12.62
CA ALA A 563 -18.99 -11.08 -12.06
C ALA A 563 -18.52 -12.26 -11.18
N PHE A 564 -17.49 -12.97 -11.59
CA PHE A 564 -16.86 -14.04 -10.82
C PHE A 564 -16.25 -13.51 -9.52
N THR A 565 -15.50 -12.42 -9.55
CA THR A 565 -14.89 -11.79 -8.37
C THR A 565 -15.96 -11.33 -7.36
N ARG A 566 -17.04 -10.70 -7.83
CA ARG A 566 -18.19 -10.34 -6.98
C ARG A 566 -18.79 -11.57 -6.28
N ARG A 567 -18.91 -12.68 -7.01
CA ARG A 567 -19.41 -13.94 -6.43
C ARG A 567 -18.47 -14.51 -5.36
N LEU A 568 -17.14 -14.45 -5.57
CA LEU A 568 -16.17 -14.88 -4.55
C LEU A 568 -16.35 -14.07 -3.27
N ILE A 569 -16.42 -12.77 -3.36
CA ILE A 569 -16.58 -11.87 -2.21
C ILE A 569 -17.92 -12.13 -1.51
N ALA A 570 -19.00 -12.33 -2.25
CA ALA A 570 -20.31 -12.68 -1.68
C ALA A 570 -20.26 -14.00 -0.90
N ILE A 571 -19.59 -15.03 -1.42
CA ILE A 571 -19.40 -16.31 -0.73
C ILE A 571 -18.63 -16.11 0.58
N VAL A 572 -17.56 -15.34 0.57
CA VAL A 572 -16.77 -15.02 1.79
C VAL A 572 -17.65 -14.30 2.82
N LYS A 573 -18.43 -13.30 2.39
CA LYS A 573 -19.29 -12.52 3.29
C LYS A 573 -20.41 -13.35 3.92
N THR A 574 -20.89 -14.37 3.24
CA THR A 574 -21.99 -15.22 3.75
C THR A 574 -21.51 -16.43 4.55
N ASN A 575 -20.23 -16.80 4.47
CA ASN A 575 -19.67 -17.98 5.12
C ASN A 575 -18.68 -17.64 6.24
N PRO A 576 -19.11 -17.64 7.51
CA PRO A 576 -18.24 -17.27 8.65
C PRO A 576 -17.00 -18.15 8.80
N VAL A 577 -17.04 -19.41 8.36
CA VAL A 577 -15.88 -20.33 8.42
C VAL A 577 -14.70 -19.89 7.55
N LEU A 578 -14.95 -19.01 6.57
CA LEU A 578 -13.90 -18.40 5.74
C LEU A 578 -13.31 -17.11 6.35
N ARG A 579 -13.85 -16.62 7.46
CA ARG A 579 -13.48 -15.34 8.11
C ARG A 579 -13.09 -15.53 9.56
N ARG A 580 -12.32 -16.57 9.82
CA ARG A 580 -11.91 -16.90 11.20
C ARG A 580 -10.96 -15.86 11.77
N ARG A 581 -11.10 -15.65 13.07
CA ARG A 581 -10.24 -14.76 13.86
C ARG A 581 -9.03 -15.51 14.43
N ASP A 582 -9.21 -16.78 14.78
CA ASP A 582 -8.18 -17.66 15.31
C ASP A 582 -7.73 -18.68 14.27
N PHE A 583 -6.48 -19.11 14.35
CA PHE A 583 -5.93 -20.11 13.45
C PHE A 583 -6.68 -21.44 13.55
N LEU A 584 -6.76 -22.12 12.40
CA LEU A 584 -7.20 -23.49 12.32
C LEU A 584 -6.11 -24.39 12.92
N THR A 585 -6.49 -25.36 13.72
CA THR A 585 -5.54 -26.20 14.48
C THR A 585 -5.50 -27.64 14.00
N GLY A 586 -6.53 -28.11 13.28
CA GLY A 586 -6.65 -29.50 12.88
C GLY A 586 -6.79 -30.47 14.07
N THR A 587 -7.07 -29.92 15.28
CA THR A 587 -7.26 -30.73 16.49
C THR A 587 -8.73 -30.86 16.81
N PRO A 588 -9.17 -32.00 17.41
CA PRO A 588 -10.55 -32.20 17.84
C PRO A 588 -11.01 -31.12 18.83
N LYS A 589 -12.12 -30.45 18.53
CA LYS A 589 -12.67 -29.36 19.35
C LYS A 589 -14.13 -29.56 19.80
N GLY A 590 -14.69 -30.74 19.59
CA GLY A 590 -16.11 -30.97 19.86
C GLY A 590 -16.48 -32.43 20.10
N PRO A 591 -17.77 -32.72 20.34
CA PRO A 591 -18.28 -34.09 20.41
C PRO A 591 -17.96 -34.86 19.12
N GLY A 592 -17.45 -36.09 19.22
CA GLY A 592 -17.20 -36.96 18.07
C GLY A 592 -15.87 -36.72 17.34
N ASP A 593 -14.84 -36.13 17.99
CA ASP A 593 -13.51 -35.91 17.41
C ASP A 593 -13.48 -35.02 16.15
N ALA A 594 -14.50 -34.18 15.95
CA ALA A 594 -14.55 -33.26 14.80
C ALA A 594 -13.49 -32.20 14.87
N LYS A 595 -12.66 -32.13 13.82
CA LYS A 595 -11.56 -31.14 13.65
C LYS A 595 -12.10 -29.87 12.98
N ASP A 596 -11.54 -28.71 13.31
CA ASP A 596 -11.90 -27.43 12.66
C ASP A 596 -11.49 -27.40 11.18
N VAL A 597 -10.41 -28.09 10.82
CA VAL A 597 -9.97 -28.35 9.46
C VAL A 597 -9.49 -29.80 9.32
N THR A 598 -9.84 -30.43 8.20
CA THR A 598 -9.33 -31.75 7.81
C THR A 598 -8.84 -31.70 6.37
N TRP A 599 -7.63 -32.17 6.14
CA TRP A 599 -7.04 -32.27 4.81
C TRP A 599 -7.34 -33.65 4.21
N VAL A 600 -7.99 -33.68 3.05
CA VAL A 600 -8.53 -34.91 2.48
C VAL A 600 -7.91 -35.25 1.13
N ARG A 601 -7.70 -36.55 0.94
CA ARG A 601 -7.31 -37.18 -0.32
C ARG A 601 -8.50 -37.36 -1.27
N PRO A 602 -8.25 -37.76 -2.53
CA PRO A 602 -9.33 -38.05 -3.48
C PRO A 602 -10.33 -39.15 -3.02
N ASP A 603 -9.92 -40.06 -2.16
CA ASP A 603 -10.79 -41.10 -1.59
C ASP A 603 -11.56 -40.65 -0.35
N SER A 604 -11.48 -39.40 0.03
CA SER A 604 -12.03 -38.75 1.24
C SER A 604 -11.36 -39.13 2.58
N SER A 605 -10.30 -39.94 2.56
CA SER A 605 -9.51 -40.18 3.77
C SER A 605 -8.62 -38.98 4.09
N GLU A 606 -8.22 -38.85 5.36
CA GLU A 606 -7.29 -37.80 5.79
C GLU A 606 -5.91 -38.02 5.18
N MET A 607 -5.23 -36.94 4.79
CA MET A 607 -3.88 -36.98 4.30
C MET A 607 -2.90 -37.49 5.36
N THR A 608 -2.00 -38.39 4.94
CA THR A 608 -0.96 -38.99 5.76
C THR A 608 0.36 -38.19 5.65
N GLU A 609 1.31 -38.50 6.49
CA GLU A 609 2.65 -37.90 6.40
C GLU A 609 3.35 -38.22 5.07
N GLU A 610 3.08 -39.37 4.47
CA GLU A 610 3.62 -39.75 3.17
C GLU A 610 3.03 -38.85 2.05
N ASP A 611 1.71 -38.60 2.10
CA ASP A 611 1.05 -37.69 1.15
C ASP A 611 1.61 -36.26 1.21
N TRP A 612 1.91 -35.78 2.42
CA TRP A 612 2.52 -34.46 2.61
C TRP A 612 3.96 -34.38 2.08
N ARG A 613 4.69 -35.51 2.05
CA ARG A 613 6.08 -35.58 1.55
C ARG A 613 6.16 -35.85 0.05
N ASP A 614 5.05 -36.18 -0.61
CA ASP A 614 5.05 -36.46 -2.06
C ASP A 614 5.26 -35.16 -2.87
N PRO A 615 6.44 -34.97 -3.51
CA PRO A 615 6.71 -33.78 -4.30
C PRO A 615 5.91 -33.74 -5.60
N GLU A 616 5.35 -34.85 -6.04
CA GLU A 616 4.55 -34.97 -7.26
C GLU A 616 3.07 -34.64 -7.02
N SER A 617 2.65 -34.56 -5.77
CA SER A 617 1.28 -34.13 -5.45
C SER A 617 1.00 -32.71 -5.96
N ARG A 618 -0.13 -32.55 -6.66
CA ARG A 618 -0.62 -31.28 -7.23
C ARG A 618 -2.06 -31.00 -6.83
N ALA A 619 -2.61 -31.79 -5.91
CA ALA A 619 -4.00 -31.65 -5.51
C ALA A 619 -4.13 -31.77 -4.00
N VAL A 620 -5.07 -31.03 -3.44
CA VAL A 620 -5.39 -31.08 -2.02
C VAL A 620 -6.87 -30.74 -1.80
N GLY A 621 -7.50 -31.40 -0.82
CA GLY A 621 -8.84 -31.05 -0.34
C GLY A 621 -8.78 -30.50 1.08
N MET A 622 -9.47 -29.39 1.34
CA MET A 622 -9.61 -28.76 2.66
C MET A 622 -11.08 -28.79 3.09
N LEU A 623 -11.40 -29.57 4.11
CA LEU A 623 -12.72 -29.63 4.73
C LEU A 623 -12.76 -28.70 5.95
N LEU A 624 -13.63 -27.71 5.93
CA LEU A 624 -13.86 -26.76 7.02
C LEU A 624 -15.23 -27.02 7.65
N LEU A 625 -15.27 -27.28 8.95
CA LEU A 625 -16.52 -27.52 9.64
C LEU A 625 -17.28 -26.23 9.95
N GLY A 626 -18.57 -26.20 9.66
CA GLY A 626 -19.46 -25.07 9.89
C GLY A 626 -19.54 -24.64 11.35
N ASP A 627 -19.54 -25.57 12.27
CA ASP A 627 -19.56 -25.29 13.71
C ASP A 627 -18.21 -24.81 14.28
N ALA A 628 -17.14 -24.83 13.48
CA ALA A 628 -15.84 -24.30 13.86
C ALA A 628 -15.71 -22.78 13.65
N ALA A 629 -16.74 -22.09 13.14
CA ALA A 629 -16.74 -20.63 13.05
C ALA A 629 -16.56 -20.00 14.45
N ASP A 630 -15.70 -18.98 14.55
CA ASP A 630 -15.40 -18.27 15.79
C ASP A 630 -15.91 -16.81 15.78
N GLU A 631 -16.61 -16.43 14.73
CA GLU A 631 -17.27 -15.13 14.60
C GLU A 631 -18.52 -15.05 15.48
N VAL A 632 -18.79 -13.88 16.02
CA VAL A 632 -19.99 -13.61 16.83
C VAL A 632 -20.86 -12.55 16.15
N ASP A 633 -22.16 -12.63 16.36
CA ASP A 633 -23.13 -11.64 15.93
C ASP A 633 -23.06 -10.37 16.82
N GLU A 634 -23.85 -9.35 16.51
CA GLU A 634 -23.95 -8.09 17.27
C GLU A 634 -24.37 -8.29 18.73
N ARG A 635 -24.95 -9.43 19.08
CA ARG A 635 -25.37 -9.82 20.42
C ARG A 635 -24.35 -10.71 21.14
N GLY A 636 -23.16 -10.89 20.54
CA GLY A 636 -22.11 -11.77 21.08
C GLY A 636 -22.39 -13.25 20.96
N ARG A 637 -23.40 -13.68 20.21
CA ARG A 637 -23.71 -15.11 20.00
C ARG A 637 -22.84 -15.66 18.87
N ARG A 638 -22.31 -16.85 19.07
CA ARG A 638 -21.51 -17.56 18.06
C ARG A 638 -22.30 -17.74 16.76
N MET A 639 -21.74 -17.29 15.66
CA MET A 639 -22.32 -17.57 14.34
C MET A 639 -21.98 -19.01 13.95
N ARG A 640 -22.97 -19.70 13.40
CA ARG A 640 -22.77 -21.02 12.78
C ARG A 640 -22.63 -20.83 11.29
N GLY A 641 -21.66 -21.51 10.67
CA GLY A 641 -21.49 -21.57 9.23
C GLY A 641 -21.97 -22.90 8.66
N GLU A 642 -21.93 -22.98 7.34
CA GLU A 642 -22.05 -24.26 6.64
C GLU A 642 -20.69 -24.96 6.58
N THR A 643 -20.70 -26.30 6.49
CA THR A 643 -19.47 -27.07 6.26
C THR A 643 -19.06 -26.93 4.80
N LEU A 644 -17.80 -26.53 4.57
CA LEU A 644 -17.27 -26.30 3.24
C LEU A 644 -16.17 -27.30 2.89
N LEU A 645 -16.16 -27.75 1.64
CA LEU A 645 -15.07 -28.56 1.07
C LEU A 645 -14.47 -27.81 -0.11
N LEU A 646 -13.21 -27.36 0.04
CA LEU A 646 -12.41 -26.71 -0.98
C LEU A 646 -11.47 -27.74 -1.59
N LEU A 647 -11.59 -27.97 -2.89
CA LEU A 647 -10.75 -28.88 -3.65
C LEU A 647 -9.92 -28.11 -4.66
N LEU A 648 -8.60 -28.31 -4.64
CA LEU A 648 -7.65 -27.66 -5.55
C LEU A 648 -6.89 -28.71 -6.35
N ASN A 649 -6.75 -28.51 -7.67
CA ASN A 649 -5.99 -29.35 -8.57
C ASN A 649 -5.13 -28.50 -9.51
N GLY A 650 -3.87 -28.30 -9.17
CA GLY A 650 -2.86 -27.64 -10.03
C GLY A 650 -2.28 -28.57 -11.12
N GLY A 651 -2.66 -29.86 -11.11
CA GLY A 651 -2.17 -30.86 -12.04
C GLY A 651 -2.86 -30.81 -13.41
N THR A 652 -2.25 -31.52 -14.37
CA THR A 652 -2.69 -31.59 -15.78
C THR A 652 -3.77 -32.64 -16.04
N ARG A 653 -4.12 -33.47 -15.06
CA ARG A 653 -5.14 -34.53 -15.17
C ARG A 653 -6.33 -34.21 -14.26
N SER A 654 -7.52 -34.59 -14.72
CA SER A 654 -8.71 -34.55 -13.87
C SER A 654 -8.66 -35.64 -12.81
N LEU A 655 -9.21 -35.37 -11.63
CA LEU A 655 -9.27 -36.27 -10.50
C LEU A 655 -10.71 -36.50 -10.07
N SER A 656 -11.01 -37.71 -9.61
CA SER A 656 -12.30 -38.04 -9.01
C SER A 656 -12.16 -37.94 -7.49
N TYR A 657 -12.96 -37.08 -6.86
CA TYR A 657 -13.00 -36.94 -5.41
C TYR A 657 -14.27 -37.58 -4.84
N SER A 658 -14.12 -38.49 -3.88
CA SER A 658 -15.20 -38.94 -3.02
C SER A 658 -15.56 -37.85 -2.01
N LEU A 659 -16.82 -37.61 -1.78
CA LEU A 659 -17.25 -36.61 -0.81
C LEU A 659 -17.19 -37.18 0.62
N PRO A 660 -16.58 -36.48 1.58
CA PRO A 660 -16.50 -36.93 2.95
C PRO A 660 -17.89 -37.06 3.58
N HIS A 661 -17.99 -37.98 4.52
CA HIS A 661 -19.21 -38.12 5.33
C HIS A 661 -19.23 -36.97 6.35
N VAL A 662 -20.39 -36.28 6.41
CA VAL A 662 -20.69 -35.29 7.44
C VAL A 662 -21.79 -35.89 8.32
N GLU A 663 -21.59 -35.89 9.64
CA GLU A 663 -22.55 -36.52 10.59
C GLU A 663 -23.91 -35.85 10.56
N GLU A 664 -23.97 -34.55 10.25
CA GLU A 664 -25.21 -33.81 10.16
C GLU A 664 -25.99 -34.15 8.88
N PRO A 665 -27.32 -34.33 8.96
CA PRO A 665 -28.15 -34.57 7.78
C PRO A 665 -28.07 -33.37 6.80
N GLY A 666 -27.75 -33.66 5.54
CA GLY A 666 -27.67 -32.61 4.52
C GLY A 666 -27.26 -33.15 3.15
N VAL A 667 -27.06 -32.23 2.23
CA VAL A 667 -26.62 -32.52 0.87
C VAL A 667 -25.44 -31.63 0.48
N TRP A 668 -24.54 -32.18 -0.31
CA TRP A 668 -23.46 -31.39 -0.92
C TRP A 668 -23.99 -30.63 -2.12
N GLU A 669 -23.70 -29.37 -2.18
CA GLU A 669 -24.00 -28.47 -3.30
C GLU A 669 -22.74 -27.76 -3.80
N GLU A 670 -22.65 -27.54 -5.12
CA GLU A 670 -21.55 -26.80 -5.73
C GLU A 670 -21.80 -25.30 -5.55
N LEU A 671 -20.96 -24.63 -4.77
CA LEU A 671 -20.98 -23.17 -4.64
C LEU A 671 -20.22 -22.49 -5.78
N LEU A 672 -19.08 -23.06 -6.18
CA LEU A 672 -18.23 -22.44 -7.19
C LEU A 672 -17.32 -23.49 -7.83
N ASN A 673 -17.13 -23.35 -9.16
CA ASN A 673 -16.23 -24.16 -9.96
C ASN A 673 -15.50 -23.29 -10.97
N THR A 674 -14.17 -23.23 -10.90
CA THR A 674 -13.37 -22.40 -11.79
C THR A 674 -13.27 -22.94 -13.22
N ALA A 675 -13.54 -24.24 -13.40
CA ALA A 675 -13.54 -24.87 -14.72
C ALA A 675 -14.82 -24.61 -15.51
N THR A 676 -15.93 -24.33 -14.83
CA THR A 676 -17.23 -24.12 -15.46
C THR A 676 -17.90 -22.87 -14.88
N PRO A 677 -18.46 -21.97 -15.72
CA PRO A 677 -19.05 -20.72 -15.21
C PRO A 677 -20.38 -20.93 -14.47
N ARG A 678 -21.03 -22.09 -14.62
CA ARG A 678 -22.32 -22.41 -13.99
C ARG A 678 -22.16 -23.52 -12.97
N ALA A 679 -22.77 -23.33 -11.79
CA ALA A 679 -22.83 -24.36 -10.77
C ALA A 679 -23.69 -25.55 -11.26
N HIS A 680 -23.27 -26.75 -10.91
CA HIS A 680 -23.95 -27.97 -11.27
C HIS A 680 -24.48 -28.66 -10.00
N PRO A 681 -25.69 -29.27 -10.04
CA PRO A 681 -26.21 -30.03 -8.90
C PRO A 681 -25.33 -31.25 -8.65
N VAL A 682 -24.90 -31.42 -7.42
CA VAL A 682 -24.13 -32.60 -6.97
C VAL A 682 -25.10 -33.77 -6.77
N ARG A 683 -25.13 -34.69 -7.72
CA ARG A 683 -26.09 -35.84 -7.68
C ARG A 683 -25.46 -37.15 -7.19
N ARG A 684 -24.15 -37.17 -6.94
CA ARG A 684 -23.39 -38.38 -6.58
C ARG A 684 -22.45 -38.10 -5.42
N ARG A 685 -22.01 -39.13 -4.70
CA ARG A 685 -20.97 -39.04 -3.66
C ARG A 685 -19.56 -38.90 -4.24
N VAL A 686 -19.43 -38.71 -5.56
CA VAL A 686 -18.15 -38.50 -6.25
C VAL A 686 -18.30 -37.30 -7.18
N VAL A 687 -17.36 -36.39 -7.11
CA VAL A 687 -17.25 -35.22 -7.99
C VAL A 687 -16.00 -35.32 -8.84
N ASN A 688 -16.06 -34.77 -10.05
CA ASN A 688 -14.91 -34.69 -10.93
C ASN A 688 -14.27 -33.29 -10.81
N LEU A 689 -13.03 -33.25 -10.33
CA LEU A 689 -12.20 -32.05 -10.25
C LEU A 689 -11.35 -31.97 -11.52
N ALA A 690 -11.64 -31.02 -12.40
CA ALA A 690 -10.93 -30.87 -13.65
C ALA A 690 -9.44 -30.56 -13.44
N SER A 691 -8.62 -30.77 -14.47
CA SER A 691 -7.24 -30.26 -14.46
C SER A 691 -7.19 -28.75 -14.31
N HIS A 692 -6.20 -28.22 -13.60
CA HIS A 692 -6.04 -26.78 -13.35
C HIS A 692 -7.37 -26.13 -12.91
N SER A 693 -8.00 -26.65 -11.85
CA SER A 693 -9.25 -26.10 -11.35
C SER A 693 -9.39 -26.16 -9.84
N LEU A 694 -10.25 -25.27 -9.33
CA LEU A 694 -10.68 -25.22 -7.95
C LEU A 694 -12.20 -25.45 -7.92
N LEU A 695 -12.67 -26.23 -6.94
CA LEU A 695 -14.07 -26.50 -6.69
C LEU A 695 -14.39 -26.25 -5.21
N LEU A 696 -15.37 -25.41 -4.95
CA LEU A 696 -15.90 -25.19 -3.61
C LEU A 696 -17.30 -25.84 -3.50
N LEU A 697 -17.44 -26.72 -2.54
CA LEU A 697 -18.70 -27.38 -2.19
C LEU A 697 -19.15 -26.94 -0.79
N CYS A 698 -20.47 -26.88 -0.61
CA CYS A 698 -21.12 -26.61 0.65
C CYS A 698 -21.99 -27.81 1.05
N HIS A 699 -21.94 -28.24 2.31
CA HIS A 699 -22.86 -29.19 2.87
C HIS A 699 -24.02 -28.43 3.51
N THR A 700 -25.15 -28.34 2.78
CA THR A 700 -26.32 -27.61 3.20
C THR A 700 -27.17 -28.52 4.11
N ARG A 701 -27.43 -28.06 5.32
CA ARG A 701 -28.24 -28.79 6.31
C ARG A 701 -29.70 -28.85 5.89
N HIS A 702 -30.31 -29.99 6.00
CA HIS A 702 -31.76 -30.06 5.96
C HIS A 702 -32.31 -29.53 7.30
N LEU A 703 -32.75 -28.27 7.32
CA LEU A 703 -33.62 -27.80 8.39
C LEU A 703 -34.90 -28.63 8.27
N GLY A 704 -35.11 -29.60 9.19
CA GLY A 704 -36.35 -30.35 9.26
C GLY A 704 -37.55 -29.39 9.35
N PRO A 705 -38.71 -29.81 8.88
CA PRO A 705 -39.91 -28.99 8.86
C PRO A 705 -40.32 -28.49 10.25
#